data_e038ffc343b6d180b1b133e7a1e64f24
#
_entry.id   e038ffc343b6d180b1b133e7a1e64f24
#
_cell.length_a   1.000
_cell.length_b   1.000
_cell.length_c   1.000
_cell.angle_alpha   90.00
_cell.angle_beta   90.00
_cell.angle_gamma   90.00
#
_symmetry.space_group_name_H-M   'P 1'
#
loop_
_entity.id
_entity.type
_entity.pdbx_description
1 polymer ?
#
loop_
_entity_poly.entity_id
_entity_poly.type
_entity_poly.pdbx_seq_one_letter_code
_entity_poly.pdbx_strand_id
1 'polypeptide(L)'
;MKNTTAPQFRMRVIALAASTLFFSQTSWALTLSTSPPGTIEPYVRPNIILSLDDSTSMNVNMYDASNTLLGTRTQVLIKAVKDTFSDTTLLPDEKIRLAWQSMNNCVSVGGVKAGTLLTAGDATSATKPNVMRIFDSTHRAYFLSYMDKYNSCGYTPTHDVAKAADDYMRAATHKNGPWSSNPGGTNAASTEYLGCRRNYHILLTDGGWNGDERQTTPRNYDGTPANWPTNVPSAAAAQTALYRDAENYTTISDWAFKSWAHPLKTAAELTGTLEPSKEYRTAPATETFKNRLTGVTATLDRYWNPRYDPAEWAHMSTFTIGFSGDALPNRNYNPAGNDKGAIVAPTTVAPYGFDGSFAEYVKGDFVWRAQENDRGHDMWHAALNGRGQFYAVEKGEDLKEAFRKIIGTINIATEPDVISSATSGSNVSRNSVGKYTASYEPEKAWKGSVTADIVQADGTTVPDANWAGKSTADRLDAHTNTYAKSNRLVIGWSDQWNATAEKGGVAFKWASDESYLSTSQKTLLKTNISKTVETDATGEERLNYIRGDRSLEGSSAAGYTAAKPYRERKSRQGDIINSDVWYTGAPSGSSLSKGYAAFVKSNASRPKMIYVGGNDGMLHGFTTALGEEVISYVPRGVIASLPRLTDPTYNNTHRYFVDGSPMTGDIDLNGGMKDNSDQAVYDAYVPNWRTLLVGSLGLGGKGYFVLDVTNPTTNTLPSGPAFKEANASQLVLMDRTRGSTEVAMNCATKTGAEKTACLKTVEEDKDIGHITAKPVRDENDPLQSAQIVKMNNNR
;
A
#
# COMPACT_ATOMS: atom_id res chain seq x y z
N MET A 1 48.11 54.55 -45.44
CA MET A 1 46.78 55.00 -45.01
C MET A 1 45.72 53.99 -45.41
N LYS A 2 45.28 53.16 -44.55
CA LYS A 2 43.99 52.45 -44.61
C LYS A 2 43.64 52.08 -43.19
N ASN A 3 42.67 52.78 -42.63
CA ASN A 3 42.07 52.50 -41.33
C ASN A 3 41.18 51.28 -41.46
N THR A 4 41.42 50.30 -40.62
CA THR A 4 40.50 49.16 -40.39
C THR A 4 39.94 49.28 -39.00
N THR A 5 38.77 49.89 -38.89
CA THR A 5 37.91 49.88 -37.68
C THR A 5 36.68 49.05 -37.95
N ALA A 6 36.70 47.78 -37.61
CA ALA A 6 35.54 47.00 -37.26
C ALA A 6 35.93 45.56 -36.83
N PRO A 7 36.06 45.30 -35.54
CA PRO A 7 35.34 44.14 -35.00
C PRO A 7 34.78 44.34 -33.57
N GLN A 8 34.87 45.52 -32.97
CA GLN A 8 34.43 45.67 -31.57
C GLN A 8 32.90 45.68 -31.37
N PHE A 9 32.12 46.00 -32.40
CA PHE A 9 30.64 46.09 -32.26
C PHE A 9 29.97 44.70 -32.30
N ARG A 10 30.54 43.75 -33.04
CA ARG A 10 29.96 42.36 -33.10
C ARG A 10 30.21 41.54 -31.84
N MET A 11 31.31 41.76 -31.15
CA MET A 11 31.62 41.02 -29.90
C MET A 11 30.73 41.48 -28.71
N ARG A 12 30.35 42.75 -28.65
CA ARG A 12 29.47 43.25 -27.58
C ARG A 12 28.02 42.75 -27.71
N VAL A 13 27.52 42.58 -28.91
CA VAL A 13 26.17 42.06 -29.19
C VAL A 13 26.14 40.54 -28.90
N ILE A 14 27.19 39.81 -29.21
CA ILE A 14 27.31 38.37 -28.89
C ILE A 14 27.48 38.16 -27.38
N ALA A 15 28.23 39.01 -26.70
CA ALA A 15 28.38 38.92 -25.24
C ALA A 15 27.05 39.26 -24.49
N LEU A 16 26.28 40.23 -25.03
CA LEU A 16 24.97 40.56 -24.45
C LEU A 16 23.91 39.49 -24.75
N ALA A 17 23.94 38.87 -25.94
CA ALA A 17 23.06 37.73 -26.26
C ALA A 17 23.43 36.45 -25.51
N ALA A 18 24.72 36.23 -25.24
CA ALA A 18 25.19 35.11 -24.39
C ALA A 18 24.82 35.33 -22.92
N SER A 19 24.93 36.57 -22.38
CA SER A 19 24.51 36.85 -21.00
C SER A 19 22.99 36.79 -20.79
N THR A 20 22.17 37.09 -21.77
CA THR A 20 20.72 36.94 -21.67
C THR A 20 20.26 35.47 -21.82
N LEU A 21 21.03 34.61 -22.49
CA LEU A 21 20.75 33.16 -22.55
C LEU A 21 21.17 32.40 -21.28
N PHE A 22 22.04 32.98 -20.44
CA PHE A 22 22.43 32.36 -19.18
C PHE A 22 21.53 32.75 -17.98
N PHE A 23 20.64 33.73 -18.12
CA PHE A 23 19.74 34.16 -17.05
C PHE A 23 18.34 33.54 -17.10
N SER A 24 18.04 32.66 -18.04
CA SER A 24 16.72 31.99 -18.12
C SER A 24 16.78 30.48 -17.88
N GLN A 25 17.84 29.99 -17.24
CA GLN A 25 17.74 28.67 -16.61
C GLN A 25 17.15 28.86 -15.22
N THR A 26 15.82 28.92 -15.13
CA THR A 26 15.17 28.49 -13.92
C THR A 26 15.71 27.11 -13.62
N SER A 27 16.59 27.02 -12.62
CA SER A 27 16.95 25.72 -12.04
C SER A 27 15.64 25.11 -11.57
N TRP A 28 15.12 24.18 -12.33
CA TRP A 28 14.09 23.27 -11.83
C TRP A 28 14.77 22.49 -10.72
N ALA A 29 14.69 23.00 -9.49
CA ALA A 29 15.01 22.21 -8.34
C ALA A 29 14.04 21.02 -8.38
N LEU A 30 14.58 19.81 -8.56
CA LEU A 30 13.81 18.59 -8.44
C LEU A 30 13.16 18.64 -7.06
N THR A 31 11.86 18.88 -7.00
CA THR A 31 11.12 18.77 -5.75
C THR A 31 11.04 17.28 -5.40
N LEU A 32 11.90 16.86 -4.50
CA LEU A 32 11.83 15.52 -3.95
C LEU A 32 10.48 15.35 -3.26
N SER A 33 9.76 14.28 -3.58
CA SER A 33 8.55 13.93 -2.86
C SER A 33 8.90 13.71 -1.39
N THR A 34 8.23 14.43 -0.49
CA THR A 34 8.38 14.25 0.96
C THR A 34 7.41 13.20 1.51
N SER A 35 6.62 12.58 0.63
CA SER A 35 5.64 11.56 0.99
C SER A 35 5.90 10.27 0.22
N PRO A 36 5.82 9.11 0.85
CA PRO A 36 6.00 7.82 0.21
C PRO A 36 4.97 7.55 -0.89
N PRO A 37 5.27 6.67 -1.86
CA PRO A 37 4.27 6.13 -2.77
C PRO A 37 3.10 5.53 -1.98
N GLY A 38 1.88 5.78 -2.40
CA GLY A 38 0.66 5.34 -1.67
C GLY A 38 0.16 6.31 -0.60
N THR A 39 0.88 7.43 -0.32
CA THR A 39 0.40 8.48 0.61
C THR A 39 -0.65 9.38 -0.03
N ILE A 40 -0.68 9.43 -1.36
CA ILE A 40 -1.51 10.38 -2.12
C ILE A 40 -2.95 9.86 -2.25
N GLU A 41 -3.16 8.56 -2.10
CA GLU A 41 -4.49 7.98 -2.07
C GLU A 41 -4.69 7.20 -0.77
N PRO A 42 -5.53 7.70 0.15
CA PRO A 42 -5.98 6.87 1.27
C PRO A 42 -6.66 5.63 0.69
N TYR A 43 -6.46 4.47 1.32
CA TYR A 43 -7.20 3.26 0.94
C TYR A 43 -8.70 3.57 0.92
N VAL A 44 -9.25 3.65 -0.29
CA VAL A 44 -10.67 3.94 -0.50
C VAL A 44 -11.40 2.62 -0.63
N ARG A 45 -12.08 2.22 0.44
CA ARG A 45 -12.86 0.98 0.48
C ARG A 45 -13.76 0.87 -0.75
N PRO A 46 -13.66 -0.21 -1.55
CA PRO A 46 -14.52 -0.39 -2.72
C PRO A 46 -15.97 -0.62 -2.30
N ASN A 47 -16.89 -0.19 -3.14
CA ASN A 47 -18.29 -0.55 -3.04
C ASN A 47 -18.55 -1.88 -3.72
N ILE A 48 -19.27 -2.78 -3.07
CA ILE A 48 -19.79 -4.01 -3.66
C ILE A 48 -21.31 -4.01 -3.51
N ILE A 49 -22.01 -4.19 -4.63
CA ILE A 49 -23.44 -4.52 -4.64
C ILE A 49 -23.55 -6.00 -4.96
N LEU A 50 -24.14 -6.77 -4.05
CA LEU A 50 -24.38 -8.18 -4.22
C LEU A 50 -25.86 -8.41 -4.55
N SER A 51 -26.15 -8.91 -5.75
CA SER A 51 -27.48 -9.23 -6.23
C SER A 51 -27.67 -10.74 -6.31
N LEU A 52 -28.61 -11.26 -5.53
CA LEU A 52 -28.84 -12.68 -5.34
C LEU A 52 -30.20 -13.12 -5.88
N ASP A 53 -30.21 -14.25 -6.56
CA ASP A 53 -31.42 -14.89 -7.06
C ASP A 53 -32.14 -15.65 -5.96
N ASP A 54 -33.32 -15.17 -5.57
CA ASP A 54 -34.23 -15.82 -4.62
C ASP A 54 -35.52 -16.32 -5.32
N SER A 55 -35.44 -16.62 -6.63
CA SER A 55 -36.57 -17.15 -7.38
C SER A 55 -36.92 -18.61 -7.00
N THR A 56 -38.13 -19.05 -7.41
CA THR A 56 -38.63 -20.39 -7.09
C THR A 56 -37.73 -21.50 -7.67
N SER A 57 -37.05 -21.29 -8.80
CA SER A 57 -36.11 -22.25 -9.42
C SER A 57 -34.92 -22.56 -8.52
N MET A 58 -34.57 -21.69 -7.60
CA MET A 58 -33.54 -21.94 -6.59
C MET A 58 -33.85 -23.05 -5.59
N ASN A 59 -35.09 -23.61 -5.61
CA ASN A 59 -35.46 -24.82 -4.83
C ASN A 59 -35.05 -26.15 -5.48
N VAL A 60 -34.47 -26.13 -6.67
CA VAL A 60 -33.98 -27.34 -7.35
C VAL A 60 -32.77 -27.90 -6.61
N ASN A 61 -32.68 -29.22 -6.53
CA ASN A 61 -31.56 -29.94 -5.91
C ASN A 61 -30.24 -29.77 -6.69
N MET A 62 -29.17 -29.65 -5.96
CA MET A 62 -27.79 -29.53 -6.48
C MET A 62 -26.92 -30.68 -5.97
N TYR A 63 -25.99 -31.11 -6.82
CA TYR A 63 -25.14 -32.27 -6.56
C TYR A 63 -23.66 -31.87 -6.71
N ASP A 64 -22.77 -32.61 -6.05
CA ASP A 64 -21.32 -32.49 -6.24
C ASP A 64 -20.84 -33.26 -7.51
N ALA A 65 -19.53 -33.20 -7.76
CA ALA A 65 -18.90 -33.91 -8.88
C ALA A 65 -19.06 -35.46 -8.80
N SER A 66 -19.28 -35.97 -7.58
CA SER A 66 -19.51 -37.41 -7.32
C SER A 66 -20.98 -37.80 -7.36
N ASN A 67 -21.88 -36.86 -7.74
CA ASN A 67 -23.34 -37.02 -7.76
C ASN A 67 -23.96 -37.22 -6.37
N THR A 68 -23.31 -36.66 -5.31
CA THR A 68 -23.84 -36.62 -3.96
C THR A 68 -24.72 -35.38 -3.77
N LEU A 69 -25.88 -35.50 -3.17
CA LEU A 69 -26.80 -34.39 -2.92
C LEU A 69 -26.19 -33.39 -1.92
N LEU A 70 -25.99 -32.14 -2.35
CA LEU A 70 -25.55 -31.03 -1.51
C LEU A 70 -26.68 -30.25 -0.85
N GLY A 71 -27.89 -30.38 -1.34
CA GLY A 71 -29.08 -29.62 -0.93
C GLY A 71 -29.71 -28.91 -2.12
N THR A 72 -30.63 -27.96 -1.86
CA THR A 72 -31.17 -27.10 -2.91
C THR A 72 -30.17 -26.02 -3.33
N ARG A 73 -30.32 -25.43 -4.52
CA ARG A 73 -29.52 -24.27 -4.97
C ARG A 73 -29.49 -23.16 -3.90
N THR A 74 -30.65 -22.88 -3.27
CA THR A 74 -30.75 -21.92 -2.15
C THR A 74 -29.84 -22.31 -0.97
N GLN A 75 -29.85 -23.58 -0.55
CA GLN A 75 -29.00 -24.03 0.57
C GLN A 75 -27.52 -23.97 0.25
N VAL A 76 -27.14 -24.32 -0.97
CA VAL A 76 -25.74 -24.21 -1.44
C VAL A 76 -25.31 -22.75 -1.53
N LEU A 77 -26.19 -21.86 -2.01
CA LEU A 77 -25.92 -20.40 -2.04
C LEU A 77 -25.72 -19.84 -0.64
N ILE A 78 -26.62 -20.13 0.30
CA ILE A 78 -26.48 -19.69 1.70
C ILE A 78 -25.12 -20.10 2.25
N LYS A 79 -24.77 -21.38 2.07
CA LYS A 79 -23.52 -21.91 2.58
C LYS A 79 -22.30 -21.20 1.97
N ALA A 80 -22.25 -21.06 0.65
CA ALA A 80 -21.13 -20.43 -0.05
C ALA A 80 -20.95 -18.96 0.33
N VAL A 81 -22.04 -18.20 0.41
CA VAL A 81 -22.02 -16.79 0.82
C VAL A 81 -21.60 -16.68 2.28
N LYS A 82 -22.16 -17.47 3.18
CA LYS A 82 -21.77 -17.44 4.61
C LYS A 82 -20.31 -17.80 4.78
N ASP A 83 -19.83 -18.89 4.18
CA ASP A 83 -18.44 -19.33 4.25
C ASP A 83 -17.45 -18.26 3.73
N THR A 84 -17.85 -17.46 2.74
CA THR A 84 -17.01 -16.41 2.16
C THR A 84 -17.04 -15.11 2.98
N PHE A 85 -18.24 -14.63 3.32
CA PHE A 85 -18.40 -13.33 3.98
C PHE A 85 -18.22 -13.36 5.50
N SER A 86 -18.15 -14.55 6.13
CA SER A 86 -17.73 -14.73 7.53
C SER A 86 -16.21 -14.90 7.67
N ASP A 87 -15.49 -15.20 6.59
CA ASP A 87 -14.03 -15.38 6.61
C ASP A 87 -13.32 -14.02 6.75
N THR A 88 -12.95 -13.67 7.97
CA THR A 88 -12.25 -12.41 8.28
C THR A 88 -10.80 -12.38 7.79
N THR A 89 -10.26 -13.50 7.33
CA THR A 89 -8.94 -13.55 6.67
C THR A 89 -9.07 -13.08 5.22
N LEU A 90 -10.10 -13.53 4.52
CA LEU A 90 -10.39 -13.13 3.15
C LEU A 90 -10.98 -11.72 3.09
N LEU A 91 -11.89 -11.40 4.01
CA LEU A 91 -12.61 -10.13 4.13
C LEU A 91 -12.46 -9.59 5.55
N PRO A 92 -11.33 -8.96 5.91
CA PRO A 92 -11.21 -8.25 7.19
C PRO A 92 -12.33 -7.22 7.36
N ASP A 93 -12.67 -6.91 8.62
CA ASP A 93 -13.61 -5.84 8.91
C ASP A 93 -13.12 -4.51 8.31
N GLU A 94 -14.05 -3.74 7.79
CA GLU A 94 -13.81 -2.44 7.14
C GLU A 94 -12.98 -2.49 5.84
N LYS A 95 -12.66 -3.67 5.29
CA LYS A 95 -11.91 -3.79 4.03
C LYS A 95 -12.76 -3.37 2.82
N ILE A 96 -14.05 -3.65 2.84
CA ILE A 96 -15.00 -3.33 1.77
C ILE A 96 -16.21 -2.57 2.32
N ARG A 97 -17.06 -2.12 1.41
CA ARG A 97 -18.40 -1.63 1.68
C ARG A 97 -19.38 -2.52 0.92
N LEU A 98 -20.46 -2.90 1.58
CA LEU A 98 -21.43 -3.84 1.04
C LEU A 98 -22.84 -3.26 1.02
N ALA A 99 -23.52 -3.42 -0.10
CA ALA A 99 -24.96 -3.39 -0.23
C ALA A 99 -25.43 -4.71 -0.84
N TRP A 100 -26.67 -5.10 -0.59
CA TRP A 100 -27.22 -6.30 -1.21
C TRP A 100 -28.70 -6.13 -1.56
N GLN A 101 -29.13 -6.97 -2.47
CA GLN A 101 -30.52 -7.07 -2.90
C GLN A 101 -30.83 -8.48 -3.37
N SER A 102 -32.09 -8.87 -3.34
CA SER A 102 -32.60 -10.07 -3.97
C SER A 102 -33.79 -9.76 -4.87
N MET A 103 -34.06 -10.65 -5.80
CA MET A 103 -35.04 -10.42 -6.88
C MET A 103 -36.47 -10.25 -6.36
N ASN A 104 -36.88 -11.06 -5.38
CA ASN A 104 -38.27 -11.08 -4.86
C ASN A 104 -38.40 -10.61 -3.40
N ASN A 105 -37.27 -10.46 -2.70
CA ASN A 105 -37.25 -10.04 -1.30
C ASN A 105 -38.12 -10.93 -0.39
N CYS A 106 -37.91 -12.23 -0.46
CA CYS A 106 -38.70 -13.27 0.23
C CYS A 106 -38.52 -13.26 1.76
N VAL A 107 -37.56 -12.52 2.29
CA VAL A 107 -37.12 -12.62 3.68
C VAL A 107 -37.35 -11.34 4.47
N SER A 108 -37.83 -11.50 5.70
CA SER A 108 -37.87 -10.43 6.70
C SER A 108 -36.99 -10.76 7.89
N VAL A 109 -36.15 -9.79 8.32
CA VAL A 109 -35.34 -9.87 9.54
C VAL A 109 -35.85 -8.83 10.52
N GLY A 110 -36.32 -9.29 11.69
CA GLY A 110 -36.92 -8.40 12.69
C GLY A 110 -38.15 -7.62 12.21
N GLY A 111 -38.93 -8.20 11.28
CA GLY A 111 -40.12 -7.55 10.68
C GLY A 111 -39.81 -6.59 9.53
N VAL A 112 -38.52 -6.41 9.19
CA VAL A 112 -38.10 -5.55 8.09
C VAL A 112 -37.74 -6.39 6.87
N LYS A 113 -38.24 -5.99 5.69
CA LYS A 113 -37.80 -6.60 4.41
C LYS A 113 -36.34 -6.30 4.17
N ALA A 114 -35.49 -7.32 4.25
CA ALA A 114 -34.04 -7.14 4.37
C ALA A 114 -33.26 -7.30 3.05
N GLY A 115 -33.92 -7.64 1.95
CA GLY A 115 -33.34 -7.87 0.62
C GLY A 115 -34.02 -7.10 -0.52
N THR A 116 -34.77 -6.04 -0.25
CA THR A 116 -35.49 -5.27 -1.31
C THR A 116 -34.53 -4.75 -2.36
N LEU A 117 -34.99 -4.66 -3.60
CA LEU A 117 -34.29 -3.97 -4.67
C LEU A 117 -33.85 -2.58 -4.21
N LEU A 118 -32.66 -2.21 -4.59
CA LEU A 118 -32.09 -0.89 -4.32
C LEU A 118 -32.75 0.12 -5.27
N THR A 119 -33.10 1.28 -4.74
CA THR A 119 -33.66 2.39 -5.54
C THR A 119 -32.81 3.64 -5.35
N ALA A 120 -32.95 4.60 -6.24
CA ALA A 120 -32.29 5.91 -6.09
C ALA A 120 -32.64 6.58 -4.74
N GLY A 121 -33.88 6.41 -4.24
CA GLY A 121 -34.32 6.94 -2.95
C GLY A 121 -33.60 6.33 -1.75
N ASP A 122 -33.13 5.11 -1.88
CA ASP A 122 -32.40 4.41 -0.83
C ASP A 122 -31.01 5.00 -0.54
N ALA A 123 -30.45 5.75 -1.49
CA ALA A 123 -29.19 6.46 -1.29
C ALA A 123 -29.28 7.53 -0.18
N THR A 124 -30.47 7.92 0.26
CA THR A 124 -30.68 8.86 1.37
C THR A 124 -31.00 8.17 2.69
N SER A 125 -31.22 6.86 2.69
CA SER A 125 -31.70 6.10 3.85
C SER A 125 -30.61 5.98 4.92
N ALA A 126 -30.94 6.36 6.16
CA ALA A 126 -30.10 6.13 7.33
C ALA A 126 -30.34 4.75 7.98
N THR A 127 -31.52 4.13 7.76
CA THR A 127 -32.01 2.98 8.52
C THR A 127 -32.25 1.72 7.71
N LYS A 128 -32.35 1.81 6.37
CA LYS A 128 -32.55 0.62 5.53
C LYS A 128 -31.33 -0.30 5.64
N PRO A 129 -31.51 -1.59 5.97
CA PRO A 129 -30.38 -2.44 6.36
C PRO A 129 -29.49 -2.88 5.22
N ASN A 130 -30.00 -3.00 4.01
CA ASN A 130 -29.28 -3.57 2.85
C ASN A 130 -28.65 -2.52 1.92
N VAL A 131 -28.65 -1.24 2.29
CA VAL A 131 -27.96 -0.18 1.55
C VAL A 131 -26.46 -0.16 1.87
N MET A 132 -25.70 0.56 1.06
CA MET A 132 -24.26 0.64 1.19
C MET A 132 -23.81 1.08 2.60
N ARG A 133 -23.01 0.26 3.24
CA ARG A 133 -22.35 0.54 4.53
C ARG A 133 -20.94 -0.01 4.53
N ILE A 134 -20.10 0.50 5.42
CA ILE A 134 -18.81 -0.12 5.74
C ILE A 134 -19.09 -1.53 6.26
N PHE A 135 -18.43 -2.54 5.71
CA PHE A 135 -18.60 -3.94 6.11
C PHE A 135 -17.78 -4.23 7.36
N ASP A 136 -18.23 -3.64 8.46
CA ASP A 136 -17.72 -3.86 9.81
C ASP A 136 -18.40 -5.08 10.46
N SER A 137 -18.01 -5.40 11.69
CA SER A 137 -18.58 -6.53 12.44
C SER A 137 -20.10 -6.45 12.58
N THR A 138 -20.69 -5.24 12.72
CA THR A 138 -22.12 -5.02 12.88
C THR A 138 -22.87 -5.26 11.58
N HIS A 139 -22.40 -4.68 10.48
CA HIS A 139 -23.02 -4.85 9.16
C HIS A 139 -22.86 -6.29 8.64
N ARG A 140 -21.71 -6.91 8.93
CA ARG A 140 -21.45 -8.32 8.67
C ARG A 140 -22.44 -9.23 9.41
N ALA A 141 -22.62 -9.01 10.71
CA ALA A 141 -23.55 -9.80 11.50
C ALA A 141 -24.98 -9.68 10.98
N TYR A 142 -25.40 -8.47 10.56
CA TYR A 142 -26.72 -8.26 9.98
C TYR A 142 -26.86 -8.99 8.64
N PHE A 143 -25.87 -8.91 7.75
CA PHE A 143 -25.85 -9.62 6.46
C PHE A 143 -25.91 -11.14 6.65
N LEU A 144 -25.12 -11.69 7.56
CA LEU A 144 -25.14 -13.13 7.85
C LEU A 144 -26.48 -13.57 8.45
N SER A 145 -27.11 -12.74 9.30
CA SER A 145 -28.49 -12.99 9.81
C SER A 145 -29.55 -12.95 8.72
N TYR A 146 -29.37 -12.10 7.69
CA TYR A 146 -30.22 -12.13 6.49
C TYR A 146 -30.03 -13.44 5.73
N MET A 147 -28.79 -13.90 5.52
CA MET A 147 -28.49 -15.17 4.84
C MET A 147 -29.01 -16.39 5.61
N ASP A 148 -29.03 -16.38 6.95
CA ASP A 148 -29.61 -17.45 7.75
C ASP A 148 -31.11 -17.67 7.52
N LYS A 149 -31.80 -16.61 7.10
CA LYS A 149 -33.22 -16.62 6.80
C LYS A 149 -33.54 -16.59 5.31
N TYR A 150 -32.49 -16.59 4.47
CA TYR A 150 -32.63 -16.51 3.02
C TYR A 150 -33.48 -17.66 2.49
N ASN A 151 -34.45 -17.34 1.65
CA ASN A 151 -35.41 -18.29 1.11
C ASN A 151 -35.80 -17.88 -0.30
N SER A 152 -36.27 -18.83 -1.10
CA SER A 152 -36.64 -18.59 -2.49
C SER A 152 -38.16 -18.52 -2.66
N CYS A 153 -38.59 -17.56 -3.50
CA CYS A 153 -39.99 -17.36 -3.90
C CYS A 153 -40.06 -16.54 -5.19
N GLY A 154 -41.23 -16.53 -5.84
CA GLY A 154 -41.48 -15.61 -6.95
C GLY A 154 -40.79 -15.89 -8.25
N TYR A 155 -40.64 -14.84 -9.05
CA TYR A 155 -40.06 -14.86 -10.41
C TYR A 155 -38.56 -14.55 -10.40
N THR A 156 -37.97 -14.49 -11.60
CA THR A 156 -36.52 -14.19 -11.79
C THR A 156 -36.35 -12.88 -12.56
N PRO A 157 -36.64 -11.69 -11.98
CA PRO A 157 -36.53 -10.39 -12.66
C PRO A 157 -35.08 -9.87 -12.71
N THR A 158 -34.22 -10.53 -13.45
CA THR A 158 -32.76 -10.26 -13.48
C THR A 158 -32.42 -8.89 -14.08
N HIS A 159 -33.19 -8.40 -15.06
CA HIS A 159 -33.02 -7.06 -15.64
C HIS A 159 -33.33 -5.96 -14.62
N ASP A 160 -34.40 -6.12 -13.83
CA ASP A 160 -34.77 -5.15 -12.78
C ASP A 160 -33.67 -5.05 -11.71
N VAL A 161 -33.06 -6.16 -11.36
CA VAL A 161 -31.95 -6.20 -10.39
C VAL A 161 -30.71 -5.48 -10.92
N ALA A 162 -30.38 -5.68 -12.21
CA ALA A 162 -29.25 -4.99 -12.85
C ALA A 162 -29.52 -3.46 -12.94
N LYS A 163 -30.73 -3.10 -13.37
CA LYS A 163 -31.18 -1.71 -13.40
C LYS A 163 -31.14 -1.05 -12.02
N ALA A 164 -31.65 -1.73 -10.99
CA ALA A 164 -31.69 -1.21 -9.62
C ALA A 164 -30.30 -0.89 -9.09
N ALA A 165 -29.30 -1.71 -9.36
CA ALA A 165 -27.91 -1.44 -8.99
C ALA A 165 -27.38 -0.17 -9.67
N ASP A 166 -27.62 0.01 -10.98
CA ASP A 166 -27.22 1.22 -11.73
C ASP A 166 -27.93 2.49 -11.18
N ASP A 167 -29.24 2.44 -11.01
CA ASP A 167 -30.05 3.56 -10.51
C ASP A 167 -29.63 4.00 -9.10
N TYR A 168 -29.32 3.05 -8.22
CA TYR A 168 -28.84 3.33 -6.87
C TYR A 168 -27.49 4.05 -6.87
N MET A 169 -26.56 3.63 -7.74
CA MET A 169 -25.24 4.26 -7.86
C MET A 169 -25.32 5.64 -8.55
N ARG A 170 -26.35 5.89 -9.39
CA ARG A 170 -26.58 7.18 -10.05
C ARG A 170 -27.37 8.16 -9.19
N ALA A 171 -27.93 7.75 -8.08
CA ALA A 171 -28.70 8.61 -7.20
C ALA A 171 -27.91 9.87 -6.79
N ALA A 172 -28.60 10.97 -6.51
CA ALA A 172 -27.96 12.21 -6.04
C ALA A 172 -27.04 11.95 -4.85
N THR A 173 -25.92 12.67 -4.78
CA THR A 173 -24.96 12.55 -3.68
C THR A 173 -25.62 12.90 -2.35
N HIS A 174 -25.44 12.05 -1.36
CA HIS A 174 -26.01 12.23 -0.03
C HIS A 174 -25.10 11.57 1.02
N LYS A 175 -25.09 12.11 2.24
CA LYS A 175 -24.26 11.60 3.36
C LYS A 175 -24.45 10.12 3.70
N ASN A 176 -25.62 9.55 3.41
CA ASN A 176 -25.94 8.13 3.61
C ASN A 176 -25.73 7.29 2.33
N GLY A 177 -25.45 7.93 1.22
CA GLY A 177 -25.36 7.29 -0.09
C GLY A 177 -24.04 6.58 -0.37
N PRO A 178 -23.96 5.85 -1.49
CA PRO A 178 -22.80 5.00 -1.84
C PRO A 178 -21.50 5.78 -2.05
N TRP A 179 -21.56 7.08 -2.32
CA TRP A 179 -20.38 7.92 -2.58
C TRP A 179 -19.81 8.58 -1.31
N SER A 180 -20.60 8.65 -0.22
CA SER A 180 -20.15 9.24 1.05
C SER A 180 -18.92 8.51 1.60
N SER A 181 -18.05 9.21 2.29
CA SER A 181 -16.89 8.62 2.99
C SER A 181 -17.33 7.60 4.06
N ASN A 182 -18.42 7.89 4.79
CA ASN A 182 -19.00 7.00 5.81
C ASN A 182 -20.53 6.98 5.76
N PRO A 183 -21.14 6.18 4.86
CA PRO A 183 -22.60 6.15 4.70
C PRO A 183 -23.28 5.56 5.94
N GLY A 184 -24.27 6.29 6.47
CA GLY A 184 -25.05 5.88 7.64
C GLY A 184 -24.30 5.94 8.98
N GLY A 185 -23.10 6.49 9.01
CA GLY A 185 -22.34 6.71 10.25
C GLY A 185 -22.92 7.84 11.10
N THR A 186 -22.67 7.78 12.42
CA THR A 186 -23.09 8.81 13.38
C THR A 186 -22.41 10.17 13.14
N ASN A 187 -21.24 10.18 12.52
CA ASN A 187 -20.52 11.40 12.11
C ASN A 187 -20.93 11.84 10.70
N ALA A 188 -22.20 12.15 10.54
CA ALA A 188 -22.81 12.55 9.28
C ALA A 188 -22.38 13.94 8.76
N ALA A 189 -21.35 14.55 9.30
CA ALA A 189 -20.80 15.85 8.89
C ALA A 189 -19.85 15.76 7.69
N SER A 190 -19.44 14.57 7.25
CA SER A 190 -18.60 14.42 6.06
C SER A 190 -19.44 14.61 4.81
N THR A 191 -19.27 15.75 4.17
CA THR A 191 -19.81 16.09 2.85
C THR A 191 -18.88 15.66 1.72
N GLU A 192 -17.87 14.84 2.01
CA GLU A 192 -16.91 14.37 1.04
C GLU A 192 -17.42 13.13 0.29
N TYR A 193 -17.48 13.23 -1.01
CA TYR A 193 -17.91 12.18 -1.93
C TYR A 193 -16.71 11.79 -2.81
N LEU A 194 -16.25 10.53 -2.67
CA LEU A 194 -14.97 10.10 -3.24
C LEU A 194 -15.13 9.51 -4.64
N GLY A 195 -14.51 10.18 -5.64
CA GLY A 195 -14.49 9.75 -7.04
C GLY A 195 -13.46 8.67 -7.37
N CYS A 196 -12.42 8.54 -6.56
CA CYS A 196 -11.40 7.48 -6.69
C CYS A 196 -11.89 6.09 -6.20
N ARG A 197 -13.16 5.96 -5.80
CA ARG A 197 -13.75 4.72 -5.31
C ARG A 197 -14.08 3.76 -6.44
N ARG A 198 -13.55 2.55 -6.41
CA ARG A 198 -13.95 1.45 -7.30
C ARG A 198 -15.27 0.87 -6.86
N ASN A 199 -16.13 0.53 -7.82
CA ASN A 199 -17.46 0.01 -7.55
C ASN A 199 -17.67 -1.29 -8.33
N TYR A 200 -18.25 -2.26 -7.68
CA TYR A 200 -18.45 -3.60 -8.23
C TYR A 200 -19.88 -4.06 -8.03
N HIS A 201 -20.43 -4.69 -9.06
CA HIS A 201 -21.69 -5.42 -9.03
C HIS A 201 -21.41 -6.91 -9.19
N ILE A 202 -21.88 -7.72 -8.27
CA ILE A 202 -21.81 -9.18 -8.34
C ILE A 202 -23.25 -9.68 -8.51
N LEU A 203 -23.57 -10.18 -9.69
CA LEU A 203 -24.89 -10.68 -10.05
C LEU A 203 -24.88 -12.20 -10.14
N LEU A 204 -25.67 -12.86 -9.31
CA LEU A 204 -25.84 -14.32 -9.33
C LEU A 204 -27.27 -14.68 -9.71
N THR A 205 -27.42 -15.58 -10.69
CA THR A 205 -28.73 -16.18 -11.04
C THR A 205 -28.53 -17.62 -11.51
N ASP A 206 -29.58 -18.44 -11.35
CA ASP A 206 -29.65 -19.80 -11.89
C ASP A 206 -30.11 -19.84 -13.37
N GLY A 207 -30.37 -18.70 -13.99
CA GLY A 207 -30.49 -18.48 -15.42
C GLY A 207 -31.87 -18.48 -16.04
N GLY A 208 -32.88 -18.75 -15.25
CA GLY A 208 -34.26 -18.82 -15.77
C GLY A 208 -35.06 -17.53 -15.68
N TRP A 209 -34.49 -16.34 -16.02
CA TRP A 209 -35.19 -15.06 -15.77
C TRP A 209 -36.50 -14.90 -16.51
N ASN A 210 -37.50 -14.38 -15.79
CA ASN A 210 -38.82 -14.08 -16.22
C ASN A 210 -39.45 -13.04 -15.28
N GLY A 211 -40.56 -12.43 -15.70
CA GLY A 211 -41.30 -11.47 -14.86
C GLY A 211 -40.63 -10.11 -14.68
N ASP A 212 -39.60 -9.82 -15.48
CA ASP A 212 -38.90 -8.53 -15.48
C ASP A 212 -39.42 -7.60 -16.59
N GLU A 213 -39.34 -6.31 -16.33
CA GLU A 213 -39.67 -5.26 -17.32
C GLU A 213 -38.48 -4.98 -18.23
N ARG A 214 -38.48 -5.55 -19.43
CA ARG A 214 -37.51 -5.27 -20.48
C ARG A 214 -37.77 -3.89 -21.08
N GLN A 215 -36.83 -2.97 -20.82
CA GLN A 215 -36.98 -1.62 -21.35
C GLN A 215 -36.68 -1.58 -22.85
N THR A 216 -37.51 -0.91 -23.59
CA THR A 216 -37.35 -0.74 -25.04
C THR A 216 -36.94 0.67 -25.42
N THR A 217 -36.86 1.61 -24.44
CA THR A 217 -36.44 3.00 -24.67
C THR A 217 -35.80 3.62 -23.40
N PRO A 218 -34.58 4.10 -23.40
CA PRO A 218 -33.57 3.83 -24.44
C PRO A 218 -33.13 2.37 -24.40
N ARG A 219 -32.90 1.81 -25.56
CA ARG A 219 -32.46 0.44 -25.73
C ARG A 219 -31.03 0.39 -26.25
N ASN A 220 -30.36 -0.71 -26.05
CA ASN A 220 -29.09 -1.02 -26.68
C ASN A 220 -28.03 0.05 -26.36
N TYR A 221 -27.67 0.14 -25.09
CA TYR A 221 -26.60 1.06 -24.62
C TYR A 221 -25.23 0.72 -25.24
N ASP A 222 -24.98 -0.53 -25.57
CA ASP A 222 -23.75 -1.00 -26.19
C ASP A 222 -23.79 -0.94 -27.72
N GLY A 223 -24.93 -0.65 -28.33
CA GLY A 223 -25.27 -0.83 -29.74
C GLY A 223 -24.31 -0.22 -30.76
N THR A 224 -24.32 1.10 -30.97
CA THR A 224 -23.45 1.74 -31.94
C THR A 224 -22.50 2.74 -31.28
N PRO A 225 -21.21 2.78 -31.67
CA PRO A 225 -20.27 3.75 -31.15
C PRO A 225 -20.69 5.22 -31.26
N ALA A 226 -21.58 5.54 -32.22
CA ALA A 226 -22.13 6.90 -32.36
C ALA A 226 -22.99 7.35 -31.17
N ASN A 227 -23.54 6.41 -30.39
CA ASN A 227 -24.40 6.67 -29.21
C ASN A 227 -23.62 6.52 -27.90
N TRP A 228 -22.34 6.19 -27.96
CA TRP A 228 -21.53 6.04 -26.77
C TRP A 228 -21.14 7.40 -26.17
N PRO A 229 -20.94 7.48 -24.86
CA PRO A 229 -20.55 8.74 -24.23
C PRO A 229 -19.14 9.16 -24.67
N THR A 230 -18.87 10.47 -24.66
CA THR A 230 -17.64 11.08 -25.17
C THR A 230 -16.37 10.67 -24.44
N ASN A 231 -16.48 10.15 -23.23
CA ASN A 231 -15.35 9.61 -22.45
C ASN A 231 -14.88 8.23 -22.95
N VAL A 232 -15.69 7.52 -23.75
CA VAL A 232 -15.29 6.29 -24.40
C VAL A 232 -14.80 6.64 -25.82
N PRO A 233 -13.55 6.35 -26.19
CA PRO A 233 -13.02 6.71 -27.50
C PRO A 233 -13.74 5.95 -28.62
N SER A 234 -13.87 6.58 -29.77
CA SER A 234 -14.34 5.88 -30.97
C SER A 234 -13.27 4.91 -31.48
N ALA A 235 -13.69 3.72 -31.93
CA ALA A 235 -12.79 2.73 -32.51
C ALA A 235 -13.40 2.06 -33.72
N ALA A 236 -12.54 1.38 -34.48
CA ALA A 236 -12.96 0.55 -35.62
C ALA A 236 -13.94 -0.54 -35.18
N ALA A 237 -14.83 -0.94 -36.09
CA ALA A 237 -15.82 -1.99 -35.81
C ALA A 237 -15.18 -3.31 -35.34
N ALA A 238 -13.99 -3.66 -35.83
CA ALA A 238 -13.23 -4.83 -35.40
C ALA A 238 -12.77 -4.80 -33.93
N GLN A 239 -12.71 -3.63 -33.28
CA GLN A 239 -12.38 -3.50 -31.88
C GLN A 239 -13.62 -3.51 -30.98
N THR A 240 -14.78 -3.16 -31.51
CA THR A 240 -16.02 -2.90 -30.74
C THR A 240 -17.13 -3.92 -30.98
N ALA A 241 -16.96 -4.83 -31.95
CA ALA A 241 -17.98 -5.86 -32.25
C ALA A 241 -18.30 -6.74 -31.02
N LEU A 242 -17.31 -7.02 -30.22
CA LEU A 242 -17.44 -7.81 -28.99
C LEU A 242 -18.47 -7.25 -28.00
N TYR A 243 -18.72 -5.95 -28.00
CA TYR A 243 -19.56 -5.25 -27.02
C TYR A 243 -21.02 -5.10 -27.44
N ARG A 244 -21.41 -5.58 -28.62
CA ARG A 244 -22.72 -5.33 -29.22
C ARG A 244 -23.57 -6.58 -29.27
N ASP A 245 -24.83 -6.47 -28.94
CA ASP A 245 -25.82 -7.51 -29.16
C ASP A 245 -26.78 -7.18 -30.34
N ALA A 246 -27.66 -8.12 -30.63
CA ALA A 246 -28.65 -8.01 -31.71
C ALA A 246 -30.08 -7.79 -31.16
N GLU A 247 -30.24 -7.61 -29.86
CA GLU A 247 -31.55 -7.54 -29.25
C GLU A 247 -32.21 -6.16 -29.43
N ASN A 248 -33.53 -6.11 -29.35
CA ASN A 248 -34.31 -4.90 -29.50
C ASN A 248 -34.89 -4.35 -28.18
N TYR A 249 -34.37 -4.83 -27.06
CA TYR A 249 -34.66 -4.40 -25.70
C TYR A 249 -33.33 -4.27 -24.93
N THR A 250 -33.38 -3.65 -23.77
CA THR A 250 -32.21 -3.51 -22.92
C THR A 250 -31.88 -4.84 -22.23
N THR A 251 -30.72 -5.42 -22.55
CA THR A 251 -30.22 -6.68 -22.02
C THR A 251 -29.49 -6.47 -20.68
N ILE A 252 -29.06 -7.55 -20.01
CA ILE A 252 -28.19 -7.44 -18.81
C ILE A 252 -26.84 -6.87 -19.22
N SER A 253 -26.34 -7.24 -20.40
CA SER A 253 -25.09 -6.70 -20.95
C SER A 253 -25.16 -5.21 -21.27
N ASP A 254 -26.31 -4.71 -21.73
CA ASP A 254 -26.56 -3.28 -21.87
C ASP A 254 -26.46 -2.52 -20.55
N TRP A 255 -27.05 -3.05 -19.47
CA TRP A 255 -26.96 -2.44 -18.14
C TRP A 255 -25.52 -2.45 -17.62
N ALA A 256 -24.77 -3.51 -17.85
CA ALA A 256 -23.38 -3.61 -17.48
C ALA A 256 -22.53 -2.61 -18.26
N PHE A 257 -22.72 -2.48 -19.59
CA PHE A 257 -22.06 -1.50 -20.44
C PHE A 257 -22.38 -0.07 -20.01
N LYS A 258 -23.65 0.24 -19.76
CA LYS A 258 -24.08 1.54 -19.28
C LYS A 258 -23.39 1.91 -17.96
N SER A 259 -23.36 0.98 -17.01
CA SER A 259 -22.75 1.19 -15.69
C SER A 259 -21.24 1.39 -15.75
N TRP A 260 -20.58 0.84 -16.77
CA TRP A 260 -19.16 1.05 -17.03
C TRP A 260 -18.90 2.29 -17.90
N ALA A 261 -19.52 2.39 -19.08
CA ALA A 261 -19.18 3.39 -20.09
C ALA A 261 -19.71 4.78 -19.74
N HIS A 262 -20.94 4.88 -19.20
CA HIS A 262 -21.54 6.16 -18.84
C HIS A 262 -21.18 6.51 -17.40
N PRO A 263 -20.47 7.64 -17.15
CA PRO A 263 -20.10 8.03 -15.80
C PRO A 263 -21.29 7.98 -14.83
N LEU A 264 -21.13 7.28 -13.71
CA LEU A 264 -22.15 7.20 -12.66
C LEU A 264 -22.35 8.56 -11.98
N LYS A 265 -21.29 9.36 -11.97
CA LYS A 265 -21.22 10.70 -11.40
C LYS A 265 -20.32 11.58 -12.24
N THR A 266 -20.61 12.86 -12.26
CA THR A 266 -19.74 13.87 -12.88
C THR A 266 -18.54 14.19 -11.98
N ALA A 267 -17.44 14.67 -12.55
CA ALA A 267 -16.28 15.11 -11.79
C ALA A 267 -16.58 16.29 -10.83
N ALA A 268 -17.64 17.05 -11.08
CA ALA A 268 -18.07 18.15 -10.20
C ALA A 268 -18.80 17.66 -8.92
N GLU A 269 -19.35 16.45 -8.94
CA GLU A 269 -20.06 15.86 -7.79
C GLU A 269 -19.13 15.11 -6.83
N LEU A 270 -17.92 14.79 -7.26
CA LEU A 270 -16.99 13.92 -6.54
C LEU A 270 -15.63 14.59 -6.31
N THR A 271 -14.96 14.20 -5.23
CA THR A 271 -13.57 14.59 -4.94
C THR A 271 -12.64 13.44 -5.34
N GLY A 272 -11.56 13.75 -6.07
CA GLY A 272 -10.60 12.77 -6.58
C GLY A 272 -11.06 12.10 -7.88
N THR A 273 -10.11 11.53 -8.59
CA THR A 273 -10.31 10.80 -9.86
C THR A 273 -9.93 9.34 -9.71
N LEU A 274 -10.58 8.48 -10.47
CA LEU A 274 -10.18 7.08 -10.56
C LEU A 274 -8.99 6.94 -11.51
N GLU A 275 -8.04 6.07 -11.18
CA GLU A 275 -7.00 5.66 -12.11
C GLU A 275 -7.39 4.37 -12.85
N PRO A 276 -6.94 4.21 -14.12
CA PRO A 276 -7.07 2.93 -14.83
C PRO A 276 -6.53 1.77 -13.99
N SER A 277 -7.08 0.58 -14.19
CA SER A 277 -6.62 -0.59 -13.45
C SER A 277 -5.12 -0.85 -13.62
N LYS A 278 -4.50 -1.44 -12.62
CA LYS A 278 -3.08 -1.80 -12.66
C LYS A 278 -2.77 -2.72 -13.84
N GLU A 279 -3.64 -3.68 -14.10
CA GLU A 279 -3.55 -4.60 -15.20
C GLU A 279 -3.56 -3.86 -16.55
N TYR A 280 -4.43 -2.85 -16.71
CA TYR A 280 -4.44 -2.01 -17.89
C TYR A 280 -3.13 -1.24 -18.08
N ARG A 281 -2.60 -0.64 -17.01
CA ARG A 281 -1.37 0.17 -17.08
C ARG A 281 -0.16 -0.66 -17.49
N THR A 282 -0.12 -1.96 -17.14
CA THR A 282 1.00 -2.87 -17.42
C THR A 282 0.77 -3.79 -18.61
N ALA A 283 -0.44 -3.82 -19.19
CA ALA A 283 -0.79 -4.68 -20.32
C ALA A 283 -0.04 -4.31 -21.61
N PRO A 284 0.21 -5.30 -22.50
CA PRO A 284 0.74 -5.01 -23.83
C PRO A 284 -0.25 -4.16 -24.65
N ALA A 285 0.25 -3.42 -25.64
CA ALA A 285 -0.58 -2.55 -26.48
C ALA A 285 -1.69 -3.31 -27.22
N THR A 286 -1.44 -4.54 -27.59
CA THR A 286 -2.38 -5.46 -28.25
C THR A 286 -2.24 -6.86 -27.70
N GLU A 287 -3.33 -7.63 -27.68
CA GLU A 287 -3.33 -9.04 -27.30
C GLU A 287 -4.11 -9.87 -28.35
N THR A 288 -3.56 -11.02 -28.72
CA THR A 288 -4.15 -11.93 -29.71
C THR A 288 -4.72 -13.16 -29.01
N PHE A 289 -6.00 -13.44 -29.29
CA PHE A 289 -6.74 -14.58 -28.77
C PHE A 289 -6.96 -15.59 -29.88
N LYS A 290 -6.83 -16.88 -29.56
CA LYS A 290 -7.12 -17.98 -30.46
C LYS A 290 -8.13 -18.92 -29.82
N ASN A 291 -9.29 -19.09 -30.44
CA ASN A 291 -10.23 -20.10 -30.01
C ASN A 291 -9.61 -21.50 -30.25
N ARG A 292 -9.52 -22.29 -29.20
CA ARG A 292 -8.85 -23.61 -29.25
C ARG A 292 -9.61 -24.65 -30.05
N LEU A 293 -10.96 -24.52 -30.17
CA LEU A 293 -11.79 -25.48 -30.90
C LEU A 293 -11.88 -25.11 -32.37
N THR A 294 -12.12 -23.85 -32.69
CA THR A 294 -12.37 -23.40 -34.06
C THR A 294 -11.08 -22.97 -34.77
N GLY A 295 -10.04 -22.64 -34.02
CA GLY A 295 -8.80 -22.09 -34.55
C GLY A 295 -8.89 -20.60 -34.96
N VAL A 296 -10.06 -19.97 -34.79
CA VAL A 296 -10.26 -18.56 -35.09
C VAL A 296 -9.38 -17.71 -34.20
N THR A 297 -8.75 -16.70 -34.80
CA THR A 297 -7.85 -15.78 -34.10
C THR A 297 -8.35 -14.36 -34.23
N ALA A 298 -8.37 -13.60 -33.15
CA ALA A 298 -8.74 -12.18 -33.09
C ALA A 298 -7.72 -11.40 -32.27
N THR A 299 -7.52 -10.14 -32.59
CA THR A 299 -6.60 -9.24 -31.88
C THR A 299 -7.36 -8.03 -31.39
N LEU A 300 -7.17 -7.68 -30.11
CA LEU A 300 -7.74 -6.48 -29.48
C LEU A 300 -6.63 -5.55 -29.01
N ASP A 301 -6.86 -4.26 -29.19
CA ASP A 301 -6.08 -3.23 -28.53
C ASP A 301 -6.32 -3.28 -27.03
N ARG A 302 -5.32 -2.91 -26.21
CA ARG A 302 -5.39 -2.91 -24.75
C ARG A 302 -6.66 -2.24 -24.22
N TYR A 303 -7.05 -1.10 -24.79
CA TYR A 303 -8.25 -0.35 -24.38
C TYR A 303 -9.54 -1.17 -24.56
N TRP A 304 -9.63 -1.92 -25.65
CA TRP A 304 -10.82 -2.67 -26.05
C TRP A 304 -10.80 -4.13 -25.56
N ASN A 305 -9.73 -4.54 -24.90
CA ASN A 305 -9.66 -5.86 -24.29
C ASN A 305 -10.46 -5.88 -22.97
N PRO A 306 -11.55 -6.68 -22.88
CA PRO A 306 -12.42 -6.67 -21.70
C PRO A 306 -11.74 -7.17 -20.42
N ARG A 307 -10.54 -7.75 -20.54
CA ARG A 307 -9.72 -8.15 -19.38
C ARG A 307 -9.24 -6.94 -18.57
N TYR A 308 -9.14 -5.78 -19.19
CA TYR A 308 -8.53 -4.59 -18.61
C TYR A 308 -9.55 -3.45 -18.45
N ASP A 309 -9.41 -2.68 -17.39
CA ASP A 309 -10.27 -1.53 -17.13
C ASP A 309 -9.50 -0.21 -17.33
N PRO A 310 -9.73 0.48 -18.46
CA PRO A 310 -9.07 1.74 -18.80
C PRO A 310 -9.75 2.97 -18.18
N ALA A 311 -10.86 2.82 -17.44
CA ALA A 311 -11.70 3.93 -17.04
C ALA A 311 -11.04 4.83 -15.98
N GLU A 312 -11.10 6.14 -16.22
CA GLU A 312 -10.68 7.22 -15.30
C GLU A 312 -11.87 7.93 -14.64
N TRP A 313 -13.07 7.48 -14.93
CA TRP A 313 -14.34 8.03 -14.43
C TRP A 313 -15.00 7.08 -13.44
N ALA A 314 -15.88 7.63 -12.61
CA ALA A 314 -16.68 6.84 -11.66
C ALA A 314 -17.62 5.90 -12.44
N HIS A 315 -17.37 4.60 -12.34
CA HIS A 315 -18.11 3.53 -13.01
C HIS A 315 -18.31 2.33 -12.09
N MET A 316 -19.01 1.31 -12.55
CA MET A 316 -19.22 0.05 -11.84
C MET A 316 -18.85 -1.13 -12.73
N SER A 317 -17.90 -1.95 -12.28
CA SER A 317 -17.55 -3.21 -12.95
C SER A 317 -18.52 -4.33 -12.54
N THR A 318 -18.90 -5.17 -13.51
CA THR A 318 -19.93 -6.21 -13.31
C THR A 318 -19.32 -7.62 -13.37
N PHE A 319 -19.44 -8.36 -12.27
CA PHE A 319 -19.15 -9.79 -12.21
C PHE A 319 -20.46 -10.56 -12.27
N THR A 320 -20.50 -11.64 -13.03
CA THR A 320 -21.68 -12.50 -13.14
C THR A 320 -21.36 -13.93 -12.75
N ILE A 321 -22.28 -14.59 -12.04
CA ILE A 321 -22.19 -15.99 -11.66
C ILE A 321 -23.43 -16.71 -12.21
N GLY A 322 -23.22 -17.58 -13.18
CA GLY A 322 -24.22 -18.52 -13.67
C GLY A 322 -24.25 -19.76 -12.79
N PHE A 323 -25.36 -19.96 -12.07
CA PHE A 323 -25.47 -20.96 -10.99
C PHE A 323 -26.40 -22.09 -11.35
N SER A 324 -26.20 -22.75 -12.44
CA SER A 324 -26.79 -24.03 -12.88
C SER A 324 -26.49 -24.28 -14.36
N GLY A 325 -26.85 -25.47 -14.86
CA GLY A 325 -26.74 -25.78 -16.30
C GLY A 325 -27.53 -24.80 -17.20
N ASP A 326 -28.64 -24.26 -16.72
CA ASP A 326 -29.51 -23.32 -17.46
C ASP A 326 -28.89 -21.92 -17.60
N ALA A 327 -28.02 -21.54 -16.66
CA ALA A 327 -27.30 -20.26 -16.66
C ALA A 327 -25.97 -20.33 -17.41
N LEU A 328 -25.58 -21.48 -17.97
CA LEU A 328 -24.35 -21.62 -18.69
C LEU A 328 -24.53 -21.33 -20.19
N PRO A 329 -23.54 -20.74 -20.86
CA PRO A 329 -23.54 -20.63 -22.31
C PRO A 329 -23.71 -22.03 -22.94
N ASN A 330 -24.66 -22.16 -23.87
CA ASN A 330 -24.90 -23.42 -24.56
C ASN A 330 -23.67 -23.79 -25.40
N ARG A 331 -23.10 -24.97 -25.17
CA ARG A 331 -21.92 -25.49 -25.90
C ARG A 331 -22.15 -25.67 -27.41
N ASN A 332 -23.40 -25.87 -27.78
CA ASN A 332 -23.78 -26.07 -29.18
C ASN A 332 -24.41 -24.82 -29.78
N TYR A 333 -24.37 -23.70 -29.05
CA TYR A 333 -24.96 -22.45 -29.50
C TYR A 333 -24.25 -21.90 -30.73
N ASN A 334 -25.04 -21.65 -31.78
CA ASN A 334 -24.59 -21.09 -33.03
C ASN A 334 -25.51 -19.92 -33.44
N PRO A 335 -25.12 -18.66 -33.10
CA PRO A 335 -25.94 -17.51 -33.41
C PRO A 335 -26.17 -17.28 -34.91
N ALA A 336 -25.37 -17.89 -35.81
CA ALA A 336 -25.51 -17.75 -37.25
C ALA A 336 -26.38 -18.84 -37.87
N GLY A 337 -26.97 -19.75 -37.10
CA GLY A 337 -27.79 -20.83 -37.61
C GLY A 337 -27.02 -21.94 -38.33
N ASN A 338 -25.71 -21.95 -38.28
CA ASN A 338 -24.81 -22.95 -38.82
C ASN A 338 -24.04 -23.61 -37.69
N ASP A 339 -24.07 -24.89 -37.49
CA ASP A 339 -23.38 -25.65 -36.42
C ASP A 339 -21.85 -25.46 -36.36
N LYS A 340 -21.40 -24.22 -36.43
CA LYS A 340 -19.99 -23.85 -36.41
C LYS A 340 -19.56 -23.42 -35.02
N GLY A 341 -19.00 -24.37 -34.35
CA GLY A 341 -18.19 -24.05 -33.18
C GLY A 341 -18.90 -24.10 -31.85
N ALA A 342 -18.71 -25.20 -31.17
CA ALA A 342 -18.98 -25.26 -29.74
C ALA A 342 -18.12 -24.21 -29.03
N ILE A 343 -18.76 -23.39 -28.21
CA ILE A 343 -18.06 -22.53 -27.24
C ILE A 343 -17.37 -23.48 -26.25
N VAL A 344 -16.08 -23.25 -26.00
CA VAL A 344 -15.36 -24.02 -24.98
C VAL A 344 -15.97 -23.67 -23.63
N ALA A 345 -16.72 -24.59 -23.06
CA ALA A 345 -17.11 -24.44 -21.68
C ALA A 345 -15.86 -24.47 -20.80
N PRO A 346 -15.70 -23.55 -19.83
CA PRO A 346 -14.64 -23.65 -18.85
C PRO A 346 -14.83 -24.94 -18.06
N THR A 347 -13.75 -25.59 -17.77
CA THR A 347 -13.76 -26.90 -17.10
C THR A 347 -14.01 -26.78 -15.60
N THR A 348 -13.97 -25.59 -15.02
CA THR A 348 -14.19 -25.30 -13.60
C THR A 348 -14.22 -23.79 -13.43
N VAL A 349 -14.45 -23.25 -12.27
CA VAL A 349 -14.49 -21.86 -11.82
C VAL A 349 -13.47 -20.90 -12.49
N ALA A 350 -13.25 -21.03 -13.79
CA ALA A 350 -12.41 -20.14 -14.59
C ALA A 350 -13.29 -19.09 -15.28
N PRO A 351 -12.85 -17.83 -15.37
CA PRO A 351 -13.60 -16.82 -16.09
C PRO A 351 -13.64 -17.15 -17.59
N TYR A 352 -14.83 -17.04 -18.18
CA TYR A 352 -15.05 -17.21 -19.61
C TYR A 352 -14.37 -16.09 -20.42
N GLY A 353 -13.94 -16.42 -21.64
CA GLY A 353 -13.55 -15.48 -22.66
C GLY A 353 -12.06 -15.17 -22.76
N PHE A 354 -11.32 -15.31 -21.68
CA PHE A 354 -9.88 -15.00 -21.66
C PHE A 354 -8.99 -16.13 -22.16
N ASP A 355 -9.60 -17.23 -22.57
CA ASP A 355 -8.95 -18.39 -23.21
C ASP A 355 -9.02 -18.35 -24.75
N GLY A 356 -9.63 -17.30 -25.31
CA GLY A 356 -9.87 -17.12 -26.74
C GLY A 356 -11.26 -17.51 -27.22
N SER A 357 -12.15 -17.99 -26.37
CA SER A 357 -13.50 -18.45 -26.75
C SER A 357 -14.41 -17.34 -27.30
N PHE A 358 -14.06 -16.06 -27.15
CA PHE A 358 -14.79 -14.93 -27.73
C PHE A 358 -14.21 -14.41 -29.06
N ALA A 359 -13.23 -15.10 -29.66
CA ALA A 359 -12.56 -14.59 -30.88
C ALA A 359 -13.53 -14.38 -32.05
N GLU A 360 -14.55 -15.21 -32.20
CA GLU A 360 -15.58 -15.07 -33.22
C GLU A 360 -16.44 -13.84 -33.03
N TYR A 361 -16.76 -13.47 -31.80
CA TYR A 361 -17.49 -12.25 -31.48
C TYR A 361 -16.67 -11.00 -31.80
N VAL A 362 -15.38 -11.01 -31.51
CA VAL A 362 -14.45 -9.91 -31.88
C VAL A 362 -14.41 -9.73 -33.39
N LYS A 363 -14.41 -10.80 -34.16
CA LYS A 363 -14.45 -10.75 -35.65
C LYS A 363 -15.79 -10.32 -36.19
N GLY A 364 -16.85 -10.38 -35.40
CA GLY A 364 -18.22 -10.19 -35.87
C GLY A 364 -18.79 -11.41 -36.64
N ASP A 365 -18.14 -12.56 -36.58
CA ASP A 365 -18.65 -13.82 -37.12
C ASP A 365 -19.87 -14.30 -36.31
N PHE A 366 -19.89 -14.00 -35.01
CA PHE A 366 -20.98 -14.21 -34.08
C PHE A 366 -21.47 -12.89 -33.51
N VAL A 367 -22.75 -12.85 -33.16
CA VAL A 367 -23.41 -11.72 -32.51
C VAL A 367 -24.08 -12.23 -31.25
N TRP A 368 -23.93 -11.47 -30.15
CA TRP A 368 -24.58 -11.82 -28.88
C TRP A 368 -26.09 -11.80 -28.99
N ARG A 369 -26.71 -12.72 -28.26
CA ARG A 369 -28.16 -12.83 -28.09
C ARG A 369 -28.50 -13.07 -26.63
N ALA A 370 -29.71 -12.64 -26.21
CA ALA A 370 -30.17 -12.71 -24.83
C ALA A 370 -31.55 -13.38 -24.74
N GLN A 371 -31.97 -14.15 -25.73
CA GLN A 371 -33.25 -14.86 -25.76
C GLN A 371 -33.24 -16.07 -24.82
N GLU A 372 -34.36 -16.73 -24.67
CA GLU A 372 -34.57 -17.74 -23.62
C GLU A 372 -33.50 -18.84 -23.56
N ASN A 373 -33.01 -19.28 -24.69
CA ASN A 373 -31.97 -20.33 -24.77
C ASN A 373 -30.54 -19.80 -24.70
N ASP A 374 -30.38 -18.45 -24.61
CA ASP A 374 -29.11 -17.75 -24.74
C ASP A 374 -28.74 -16.96 -23.47
N ARG A 375 -29.44 -17.17 -22.38
CA ARG A 375 -29.30 -16.41 -21.13
C ARG A 375 -27.90 -16.49 -20.53
N GLY A 376 -27.26 -17.66 -20.61
CA GLY A 376 -25.87 -17.78 -20.19
C GLY A 376 -24.89 -16.94 -21.03
N HIS A 377 -25.24 -16.70 -22.33
CA HIS A 377 -24.45 -15.82 -23.18
C HIS A 377 -24.61 -14.36 -22.80
N ASP A 378 -25.81 -13.90 -22.43
CA ASP A 378 -26.02 -12.54 -21.94
C ASP A 378 -25.29 -12.29 -20.62
N MET A 379 -25.24 -13.27 -19.71
CA MET A 379 -24.44 -13.16 -18.49
C MET A 379 -22.94 -13.05 -18.76
N TRP A 380 -22.43 -13.84 -19.69
CA TRP A 380 -21.03 -13.75 -20.11
C TRP A 380 -20.75 -12.40 -20.77
N HIS A 381 -21.60 -11.99 -21.71
CA HIS A 381 -21.52 -10.70 -22.38
C HIS A 381 -21.56 -9.53 -21.37
N ALA A 382 -22.48 -9.58 -20.40
CA ALA A 382 -22.57 -8.58 -19.33
C ALA A 382 -21.27 -8.44 -18.52
N ALA A 383 -20.62 -9.54 -18.22
CA ALA A 383 -19.33 -9.52 -17.53
C ALA A 383 -18.22 -8.86 -18.38
N LEU A 384 -18.18 -9.14 -19.70
CA LEU A 384 -17.22 -8.51 -20.61
C LEU A 384 -17.50 -7.01 -20.78
N ASN A 385 -18.77 -6.64 -20.99
CA ASN A 385 -19.21 -5.25 -21.11
C ASN A 385 -18.95 -4.42 -19.86
N GLY A 386 -19.09 -5.03 -18.69
CA GLY A 386 -18.84 -4.41 -17.39
C GLY A 386 -17.39 -4.50 -16.91
N ARG A 387 -16.45 -4.97 -17.74
CA ARG A 387 -15.02 -5.12 -17.37
C ARG A 387 -14.79 -6.02 -16.13
N GLY A 388 -15.70 -6.94 -15.86
CA GLY A 388 -15.56 -7.96 -14.84
C GLY A 388 -15.29 -9.34 -15.44
N GLN A 389 -15.80 -10.39 -14.77
CA GLN A 389 -15.60 -11.78 -15.18
C GLN A 389 -16.88 -12.57 -14.99
N PHE A 390 -17.11 -13.55 -15.86
CA PHE A 390 -18.19 -14.51 -15.76
C PHE A 390 -17.69 -15.83 -15.16
N TYR A 391 -18.37 -16.30 -14.12
CA TYR A 391 -18.10 -17.58 -13.48
C TYR A 391 -19.25 -18.55 -13.74
N ALA A 392 -18.93 -19.66 -14.37
CA ALA A 392 -19.87 -20.74 -14.64
C ALA A 392 -19.80 -21.76 -13.51
N VAL A 393 -20.89 -21.92 -12.75
CA VAL A 393 -20.96 -22.83 -11.61
C VAL A 393 -22.02 -23.89 -11.87
N GLU A 394 -21.60 -25.03 -12.38
CA GLU A 394 -22.46 -26.18 -12.60
C GLU A 394 -22.59 -27.04 -11.33
N LYS A 395 -21.52 -27.15 -10.55
CA LYS A 395 -21.45 -27.94 -9.31
C LYS A 395 -21.44 -27.05 -8.08
N GLY A 396 -22.13 -27.47 -7.04
CA GLY A 396 -22.35 -26.64 -5.86
C GLY A 396 -21.07 -26.29 -5.09
N GLU A 397 -20.07 -27.16 -5.08
CA GLU A 397 -18.78 -26.91 -4.44
C GLU A 397 -18.01 -25.75 -5.08
N ASP A 398 -18.22 -25.49 -6.36
CA ASP A 398 -17.51 -24.44 -7.10
C ASP A 398 -18.01 -23.01 -6.75
N LEU A 399 -19.20 -22.86 -6.17
CA LEU A 399 -19.79 -21.55 -5.89
C LEU A 399 -18.99 -20.75 -4.86
N LYS A 400 -18.53 -21.41 -3.81
CA LYS A 400 -17.68 -20.79 -2.80
C LYS A 400 -16.38 -20.28 -3.42
N GLU A 401 -15.78 -21.08 -4.32
CA GLU A 401 -14.53 -20.70 -4.98
C GLU A 401 -14.75 -19.53 -5.98
N ALA A 402 -15.90 -19.46 -6.65
CA ALA A 402 -16.25 -18.32 -7.49
C ALA A 402 -16.30 -17.02 -6.67
N PHE A 403 -16.98 -17.00 -5.52
CA PHE A 403 -16.99 -15.86 -4.63
C PHE A 403 -15.59 -15.49 -4.12
N ARG A 404 -14.78 -16.48 -3.71
CA ARG A 404 -13.42 -16.25 -3.25
C ARG A 404 -12.55 -15.61 -4.33
N LYS A 405 -12.65 -16.08 -5.58
CA LYS A 405 -11.90 -15.50 -6.72
C LYS A 405 -12.34 -14.07 -7.02
N ILE A 406 -13.65 -13.79 -7.03
CA ILE A 406 -14.17 -12.44 -7.24
C ILE A 406 -13.66 -11.49 -6.14
N ILE A 407 -13.82 -11.87 -4.87
CA ILE A 407 -13.35 -11.06 -3.74
C ILE A 407 -11.82 -10.88 -3.78
N GLY A 408 -11.09 -11.95 -4.13
CA GLY A 408 -9.63 -11.86 -4.33
C GLY A 408 -9.24 -10.87 -5.42
N THR A 409 -9.93 -10.89 -6.57
CA THR A 409 -9.72 -9.93 -7.67
C THR A 409 -10.02 -8.49 -7.22
N ILE A 410 -11.14 -8.28 -6.51
CA ILE A 410 -11.51 -6.95 -5.98
C ILE A 410 -10.46 -6.46 -4.97
N ASN A 411 -9.99 -7.32 -4.07
CA ASN A 411 -8.97 -6.96 -3.08
C ASN A 411 -7.66 -6.57 -3.77
N ILE A 412 -7.18 -7.34 -4.74
CA ILE A 412 -5.95 -7.04 -5.49
C ILE A 412 -6.10 -5.71 -6.25
N ALA A 413 -7.24 -5.47 -6.89
CA ALA A 413 -7.48 -4.25 -7.67
C ALA A 413 -7.57 -2.99 -6.80
N THR A 414 -7.86 -3.12 -5.51
CA THR A 414 -8.05 -2.01 -4.57
C THR A 414 -6.90 -1.86 -3.58
N GLU A 415 -5.99 -2.84 -3.52
CA GLU A 415 -4.79 -2.71 -2.71
C GLU A 415 -3.83 -1.71 -3.32
N PRO A 416 -3.33 -0.74 -2.51
CA PRO A 416 -2.20 0.07 -2.93
C PRO A 416 -1.05 -0.86 -3.31
N ASP A 417 -0.26 -0.49 -4.30
CA ASP A 417 0.91 -1.26 -4.69
C ASP A 417 1.83 -1.46 -3.48
N VAL A 418 1.85 -2.66 -2.93
CA VAL A 418 2.79 -3.02 -1.87
C VAL A 418 4.16 -3.11 -2.52
N ILE A 419 4.98 -2.10 -2.31
CA ILE A 419 6.37 -2.16 -2.74
C ILE A 419 7.13 -2.91 -1.66
N SER A 420 7.42 -4.19 -1.89
CA SER A 420 8.40 -4.90 -1.11
C SER A 420 9.79 -4.56 -1.67
N SER A 421 10.61 -3.85 -0.92
CA SER A 421 12.02 -3.72 -1.23
C SER A 421 12.75 -4.93 -0.66
N ALA A 422 13.17 -5.85 -1.52
CA ALA A 422 14.06 -6.94 -1.13
C ALA A 422 15.49 -6.44 -1.26
N THR A 423 16.18 -6.29 -0.15
CA THR A 423 17.61 -6.04 -0.17
C THR A 423 18.31 -6.94 0.84
N SER A 424 19.10 -7.83 0.34
CA SER A 424 20.13 -8.45 1.12
C SER A 424 21.40 -7.61 0.97
N GLY A 425 21.94 -7.14 2.07
CA GLY A 425 23.30 -6.58 2.05
C GLY A 425 24.27 -7.56 1.42
N SER A 426 25.29 -7.05 0.74
CA SER A 426 26.26 -7.79 -0.07
C SER A 426 27.17 -8.77 0.71
N ASN A 427 26.94 -8.99 1.99
CA ASN A 427 27.74 -9.89 2.80
C ASN A 427 27.14 -11.30 2.84
N VAL A 428 27.37 -12.04 1.78
CA VAL A 428 27.00 -13.45 1.63
C VAL A 428 28.03 -14.30 2.39
N SER A 429 27.64 -14.92 3.49
CA SER A 429 28.41 -15.99 4.11
C SER A 429 28.27 -17.25 3.24
N ARG A 430 29.38 -17.95 2.98
CA ARG A 430 29.42 -19.14 2.12
C ARG A 430 28.60 -20.34 2.61
N ASN A 431 28.11 -20.32 3.85
CA ASN A 431 27.32 -21.40 4.44
C ASN A 431 26.02 -20.83 5.01
N SER A 432 24.90 -21.10 4.36
CA SER A 432 23.55 -20.64 4.65
C SER A 432 23.40 -19.11 4.65
N VAL A 433 22.95 -18.58 3.52
CA VAL A 433 22.76 -17.15 3.30
C VAL A 433 21.37 -16.77 3.74
N GLY A 434 21.26 -15.91 4.76
CA GLY A 434 20.01 -15.26 5.10
C GLY A 434 19.62 -14.20 4.06
N LYS A 435 18.38 -14.23 3.57
CA LYS A 435 17.76 -13.17 2.79
C LYS A 435 16.76 -12.45 3.67
N TYR A 436 16.95 -11.15 3.85
CA TYR A 436 16.06 -10.31 4.67
C TYR A 436 15.26 -9.40 3.75
N THR A 437 13.93 -9.46 3.87
CA THR A 437 13.02 -8.69 3.02
C THR A 437 12.25 -7.71 3.88
N ALA A 438 12.42 -6.41 3.59
CA ALA A 438 11.59 -5.36 4.17
C ALA A 438 10.30 -5.20 3.38
N SER A 439 9.20 -4.89 4.07
CA SER A 439 7.90 -4.65 3.48
C SER A 439 7.13 -3.60 4.25
N TYR A 440 6.09 -3.02 3.62
CA TYR A 440 5.15 -2.15 4.29
C TYR A 440 3.72 -2.38 3.77
N GLU A 441 2.75 -2.09 4.63
CA GLU A 441 1.33 -2.31 4.38
C GLU A 441 0.56 -1.01 4.69
N PRO A 442 0.32 -0.14 3.70
CA PRO A 442 -0.37 1.15 3.92
C PRO A 442 -1.78 0.97 4.49
N GLU A 443 -2.53 -0.05 4.04
CA GLU A 443 -3.87 -0.37 4.51
C GLU A 443 -3.91 -0.82 5.98
N LYS A 444 -2.78 -1.25 6.53
CA LYS A 444 -2.61 -1.58 7.95
C LYS A 444 -1.98 -0.42 8.74
N ALA A 445 -2.44 0.79 8.47
CA ALA A 445 -1.97 2.00 9.13
C ALA A 445 -0.45 2.18 9.01
N TRP A 446 0.11 1.90 7.82
CA TRP A 446 1.53 1.99 7.53
C TRP A 446 2.38 1.06 8.41
N LYS A 447 1.94 -0.19 8.58
CA LYS A 447 2.73 -1.23 9.22
C LYS A 447 3.95 -1.56 8.35
N GLY A 448 5.13 -1.56 8.93
CA GLY A 448 6.33 -2.11 8.32
C GLY A 448 6.75 -3.42 8.96
N SER A 449 7.56 -4.21 8.24
CA SER A 449 8.12 -5.45 8.79
C SER A 449 9.36 -5.90 8.01
N VAL A 450 10.19 -6.71 8.66
CA VAL A 450 11.25 -7.48 8.00
C VAL A 450 10.97 -8.96 8.24
N THR A 451 11.12 -9.76 7.19
CA THR A 451 11.07 -11.23 7.23
C THR A 451 12.42 -11.82 6.87
N ALA A 452 12.67 -13.06 7.24
CA ALA A 452 13.91 -13.77 6.94
C ALA A 452 13.63 -15.09 6.21
N ASP A 453 14.38 -15.30 5.12
CA ASP A 453 14.45 -16.55 4.38
C ASP A 453 15.88 -17.06 4.36
N ILE A 454 16.06 -18.35 4.13
CA ILE A 454 17.34 -19.00 3.88
C ILE A 454 17.44 -19.31 2.40
N VAL A 455 18.51 -18.89 1.77
CA VAL A 455 18.84 -19.25 0.38
C VAL A 455 19.46 -20.66 0.38
N GLN A 456 18.83 -21.58 -0.32
CA GLN A 456 19.27 -22.95 -0.51
C GLN A 456 20.42 -23.05 -1.52
N ALA A 457 21.09 -24.18 -1.56
CA ALA A 457 22.22 -24.41 -2.48
C ALA A 457 21.81 -24.36 -3.98
N ASP A 458 20.54 -24.65 -4.27
CA ASP A 458 19.95 -24.58 -5.63
C ASP A 458 19.44 -23.17 -5.98
N GLY A 459 19.62 -22.18 -5.09
CA GLY A 459 19.17 -20.81 -5.27
C GLY A 459 17.70 -20.56 -4.88
N THR A 460 16.94 -21.57 -4.49
CA THR A 460 15.59 -21.37 -3.95
C THR A 460 15.63 -20.78 -2.55
N THR A 461 14.54 -20.16 -2.11
CA THR A 461 14.44 -19.58 -0.76
C THR A 461 13.34 -20.29 0.04
N VAL A 462 13.62 -20.52 1.31
CA VAL A 462 12.66 -21.05 2.28
C VAL A 462 12.63 -20.15 3.52
N PRO A 463 11.47 -19.97 4.18
CA PRO A 463 11.42 -19.21 5.42
C PRO A 463 12.42 -19.70 6.45
N ASP A 464 13.11 -18.81 7.16
CA ASP A 464 14.00 -19.18 8.25
C ASP A 464 13.16 -19.75 9.42
N ALA A 465 13.33 -21.04 9.69
CA ALA A 465 12.59 -21.74 10.72
C ALA A 465 12.80 -21.16 12.12
N ASN A 466 13.94 -20.50 12.39
CA ASN A 466 14.20 -19.85 13.67
C ASN A 466 13.29 -18.65 13.94
N TRP A 467 12.81 -18.01 12.86
CA TRP A 467 11.85 -16.91 12.97
C TRP A 467 10.42 -17.42 13.22
N ALA A 468 10.16 -18.72 13.05
CA ALA A 468 8.87 -19.37 13.33
C ALA A 468 7.69 -18.70 12.61
N GLY A 469 7.89 -18.22 11.37
CA GLY A 469 6.89 -17.54 10.57
C GLY A 469 6.52 -16.13 11.06
N LYS A 470 7.26 -15.56 12.01
CA LYS A 470 7.04 -14.22 12.56
C LYS A 470 7.94 -13.20 11.88
N SER A 471 7.42 -12.00 11.66
CA SER A 471 8.19 -10.84 11.26
C SER A 471 8.77 -10.08 12.46
N THR A 472 9.65 -9.10 12.20
CA THR A 472 10.13 -8.16 13.24
C THR A 472 8.99 -7.38 13.89
N ALA A 473 7.98 -6.99 13.09
CA ALA A 473 6.78 -6.32 13.60
C ALA A 473 6.02 -7.20 14.61
N ASP A 474 5.79 -8.47 14.26
CA ASP A 474 5.07 -9.41 15.14
C ASP A 474 5.81 -9.63 16.46
N ARG A 475 7.15 -9.63 16.43
CA ARG A 475 8.00 -9.71 17.63
C ARG A 475 7.85 -8.47 18.50
N LEU A 476 7.94 -7.28 17.88
CA LEU A 476 7.82 -6.02 18.58
C LEU A 476 6.40 -5.82 19.16
N ASP A 477 5.37 -6.25 18.45
CA ASP A 477 3.97 -6.16 18.89
C ASP A 477 3.60 -7.14 20.01
N ALA A 478 4.35 -8.21 20.17
CA ALA A 478 4.18 -9.16 21.27
C ALA A 478 4.53 -8.56 22.66
N HIS A 479 5.29 -7.47 22.71
CA HIS A 479 5.65 -6.81 23.94
C HIS A 479 4.49 -5.99 24.56
N THR A 480 4.55 -5.82 25.89
CA THR A 480 3.57 -5.01 26.62
C THR A 480 3.83 -3.49 26.48
N ASN A 481 2.86 -2.67 26.83
CA ASN A 481 3.06 -1.21 26.90
C ASN A 481 4.09 -0.83 27.99
N THR A 482 4.17 -1.59 29.07
CA THR A 482 5.21 -1.38 30.13
C THR A 482 6.61 -1.63 29.57
N TYR A 483 6.79 -2.69 28.76
CA TYR A 483 8.07 -2.91 28.09
C TYR A 483 8.42 -1.74 27.16
N ALA A 484 7.48 -1.29 26.35
CA ALA A 484 7.71 -0.18 25.43
C ALA A 484 8.15 1.11 26.13
N LYS A 485 7.53 1.46 27.26
CA LYS A 485 7.90 2.65 28.04
C LYS A 485 9.24 2.54 28.75
N SER A 486 9.53 1.38 29.36
CA SER A 486 10.59 1.27 30.37
C SER A 486 11.79 0.44 29.93
N ASN A 487 11.58 -0.63 29.15
CA ASN A 487 12.61 -1.64 28.89
C ASN A 487 13.12 -1.65 27.43
N ARG A 488 12.35 -1.10 26.47
CA ARG A 488 12.80 -0.95 25.10
C ARG A 488 13.98 0.02 25.02
N LEU A 489 15.11 -0.42 24.50
CA LEU A 489 16.28 0.44 24.31
C LEU A 489 16.05 1.38 23.12
N VAL A 490 15.62 2.59 23.43
CA VAL A 490 15.48 3.67 22.46
C VAL A 490 16.40 4.80 22.90
N ILE A 491 17.37 5.12 22.05
CA ILE A 491 18.32 6.21 22.26
C ILE A 491 18.09 7.33 21.25
N GLY A 492 18.55 8.54 21.55
CA GLY A 492 18.44 9.71 20.69
C GLY A 492 19.61 10.65 20.90
N TRP A 493 19.48 11.87 20.39
CA TRP A 493 20.50 12.93 20.52
C TRP A 493 19.89 14.13 21.24
N SER A 494 20.60 14.64 22.28
CA SER A 494 20.26 15.90 22.94
C SER A 494 21.06 17.04 22.34
N ASP A 495 20.39 18.07 21.89
CA ASP A 495 20.97 19.34 21.43
C ASP A 495 21.21 20.36 22.56
N GLN A 496 21.09 19.91 23.82
CA GLN A 496 21.46 20.72 24.98
C GLN A 496 22.95 21.02 24.93
N TRP A 497 23.29 22.31 25.06
CA TRP A 497 24.69 22.76 25.14
C TRP A 497 25.20 22.81 26.54
N ASN A 498 26.37 22.23 26.77
CA ASN A 498 27.22 22.64 27.88
C ASN A 498 28.18 23.76 27.37
N ALA A 499 29.13 24.21 28.15
CA ALA A 499 30.01 25.33 27.78
C ALA A 499 30.84 25.10 26.47
N THR A 500 30.98 23.87 25.98
CA THR A 500 31.88 23.53 24.90
C THR A 500 31.29 22.67 23.79
N ALA A 501 30.24 21.90 24.05
CA ALA A 501 29.67 20.94 23.10
C ALA A 501 28.18 20.67 23.39
N GLU A 502 27.50 20.05 22.41
CA GLU A 502 26.19 19.43 22.64
C GLU A 502 26.35 18.22 23.58
N LYS A 503 25.31 17.93 24.34
CA LYS A 503 25.27 16.79 25.28
C LYS A 503 25.43 15.44 24.56
N GLY A 504 24.91 15.33 23.34
CA GLY A 504 25.08 14.15 22.50
C GLY A 504 24.09 13.03 22.77
N GLY A 505 24.56 11.77 22.67
CA GLY A 505 23.72 10.59 22.82
C GLY A 505 23.11 10.46 24.21
N VAL A 506 21.77 10.28 24.26
CA VAL A 506 20.96 10.12 25.47
C VAL A 506 19.91 9.02 25.31
N ALA A 507 19.37 8.52 26.41
CA ALA A 507 18.14 7.74 26.33
C ALA A 507 17.00 8.62 25.82
N PHE A 508 16.18 8.12 24.89
CA PHE A 508 15.01 8.85 24.41
C PHE A 508 13.86 8.72 25.40
N LYS A 509 13.95 9.50 26.48
CA LYS A 509 13.02 9.51 27.61
C LYS A 509 12.62 10.93 27.98
N TRP A 510 11.49 11.07 28.66
CA TRP A 510 11.04 12.32 29.23
C TRP A 510 11.62 12.49 30.65
N ALA A 511 12.03 13.70 30.98
CA ALA A 511 12.35 14.12 32.33
C ALA A 511 11.88 15.56 32.51
N SER A 512 11.58 15.95 33.76
CA SER A 512 11.20 17.32 34.09
C SER A 512 12.33 18.31 33.84
N ASP A 513 13.57 17.86 34.00
CA ASP A 513 14.80 18.61 33.69
C ASP A 513 15.34 18.24 32.29
N GLU A 514 16.54 18.63 31.98
CA GLU A 514 17.23 18.31 30.73
C GLU A 514 18.19 17.11 30.85
N SER A 515 17.88 16.15 31.72
CA SER A 515 18.67 14.91 31.89
C SER A 515 18.77 14.10 30.57
N TYR A 516 17.75 14.19 29.74
CA TYR A 516 17.71 13.53 28.41
C TYR A 516 17.62 14.58 27.29
N LEU A 517 16.43 15.00 26.92
CA LEU A 517 16.20 15.96 25.84
C LEU A 517 16.28 17.42 26.35
N SER A 518 16.73 18.31 25.47
CA SER A 518 16.71 19.74 25.76
C SER A 518 15.28 20.30 25.88
N THR A 519 15.15 21.46 26.50
CA THR A 519 13.88 22.22 26.55
C THR A 519 13.34 22.50 25.15
N SER A 520 14.21 22.79 24.18
CA SER A 520 13.84 23.01 22.78
C SER A 520 13.20 21.76 22.20
N GLN A 521 13.81 20.60 22.35
CA GLN A 521 13.31 19.30 21.83
C GLN A 521 12.00 18.90 22.53
N LYS A 522 11.90 19.11 23.83
CA LYS A 522 10.63 18.89 24.56
C LYS A 522 9.52 19.81 24.04
N THR A 523 9.83 21.07 23.72
CA THR A 523 8.86 21.98 23.09
C THR A 523 8.39 21.50 21.73
N LEU A 524 9.29 20.94 20.90
CA LEU A 524 8.90 20.33 19.62
C LEU A 524 7.92 19.17 19.81
N LEU A 525 8.16 18.29 20.78
CA LEU A 525 7.26 17.17 21.10
C LEU A 525 5.89 17.63 21.64
N LYS A 526 5.85 18.75 22.36
CA LYS A 526 4.61 19.37 22.84
C LYS A 526 3.82 20.08 21.74
N THR A 527 4.45 20.40 20.62
CA THR A 527 3.81 21.16 19.55
C THR A 527 3.00 20.23 18.64
N ASN A 528 1.70 20.42 18.58
CA ASN A 528 0.82 19.64 17.70
C ASN A 528 0.92 20.06 16.22
N ILE A 529 0.19 19.37 15.35
CA ILE A 529 0.20 19.65 13.88
C ILE A 529 -0.34 21.05 13.54
N SER A 530 -1.21 21.60 14.40
CA SER A 530 -1.75 22.98 14.27
C SER A 530 -0.81 24.05 14.84
N LYS A 531 0.43 23.67 15.21
CA LYS A 531 1.45 24.57 15.77
C LYS A 531 1.13 25.14 17.15
N THR A 532 0.21 24.50 17.88
CA THR A 532 -0.08 24.85 19.28
C THR A 532 0.87 24.09 20.21
N VAL A 533 1.48 24.81 21.15
CA VAL A 533 2.30 24.21 22.20
C VAL A 533 1.37 23.77 23.35
N GLU A 534 1.41 22.49 23.67
CA GLU A 534 0.58 21.86 24.70
C GLU A 534 1.38 21.62 26.00
N THR A 535 0.89 20.74 26.86
CA THR A 535 1.48 20.53 28.19
C THR A 535 2.69 19.58 28.15
N ASP A 536 3.46 19.56 29.22
CA ASP A 536 4.55 18.59 29.42
C ASP A 536 4.02 17.16 29.46
N ALA A 537 2.86 16.94 30.08
CA ALA A 537 2.19 15.63 30.07
C ALA A 537 1.89 15.14 28.65
N THR A 538 1.35 15.99 27.79
CA THR A 538 1.11 15.65 26.37
C THR A 538 2.42 15.37 25.62
N GLY A 539 3.49 16.10 25.91
CA GLY A 539 4.81 15.85 25.33
C GLY A 539 5.37 14.47 25.72
N GLU A 540 5.24 14.11 27.00
CA GLU A 540 5.64 12.80 27.52
C GLU A 540 4.79 11.67 26.94
N GLU A 541 3.49 11.84 26.85
CA GLU A 541 2.57 10.89 26.24
C GLU A 541 2.94 10.59 24.78
N ARG A 542 3.25 11.63 23.98
CA ARG A 542 3.72 11.47 22.60
C ARG A 542 5.06 10.76 22.54
N LEU A 543 6.00 11.11 23.39
CA LEU A 543 7.29 10.41 23.46
C LEU A 543 7.08 8.92 23.78
N ASN A 544 6.22 8.60 24.75
CA ASN A 544 5.88 7.22 25.10
C ASN A 544 5.17 6.49 23.93
N TYR A 545 4.28 7.17 23.22
CA TYR A 545 3.67 6.61 21.99
C TYR A 545 4.76 6.29 20.95
N ILE A 546 5.72 7.18 20.70
CA ILE A 546 6.85 6.92 19.78
C ILE A 546 7.65 5.70 20.26
N ARG A 547 7.93 5.57 21.55
CA ARG A 547 8.58 4.39 22.14
C ARG A 547 7.77 3.11 22.01
N GLY A 548 6.50 3.18 21.61
CA GLY A 548 5.64 2.02 21.34
C GLY A 548 4.52 1.80 22.35
N ASP A 549 4.26 2.73 23.27
CA ASP A 549 3.07 2.67 24.14
C ASP A 549 1.81 2.85 23.31
N ARG A 550 0.86 1.93 23.47
CA ARG A 550 -0.43 1.92 22.76
C ARG A 550 -1.60 2.27 23.68
N SER A 551 -1.31 2.62 24.93
CA SER A 551 -2.35 2.85 25.95
C SER A 551 -3.30 3.98 25.61
N LEU A 552 -2.85 4.99 24.86
CA LEU A 552 -3.64 6.16 24.45
C LEU A 552 -4.10 6.11 22.99
N GLU A 553 -3.92 5.00 22.30
CA GLU A 553 -4.45 4.82 20.95
C GLU A 553 -5.98 4.77 21.00
N GLY A 554 -6.62 5.56 20.14
CA GLY A 554 -8.05 5.48 19.86
C GLY A 554 -8.36 4.32 18.90
N SER A 555 -9.51 4.37 18.30
CA SER A 555 -9.92 3.41 17.27
C SER A 555 -10.62 4.15 16.14
N SER A 556 -10.30 3.81 14.91
CA SER A 556 -11.01 4.34 13.74
C SER A 556 -12.49 3.95 13.74
N ALA A 557 -12.83 2.78 14.32
CA ALA A 557 -14.20 2.30 14.43
C ALA A 557 -14.98 2.96 15.59
N ALA A 558 -14.34 3.11 16.78
CA ALA A 558 -14.99 3.68 17.97
C ALA A 558 -14.82 5.21 18.07
N GLY A 559 -14.02 5.80 17.20
CA GLY A 559 -13.66 7.22 17.24
C GLY A 559 -12.51 7.53 18.20
N TYR A 560 -12.05 8.79 18.15
CA TYR A 560 -11.00 9.31 19.00
C TYR A 560 -11.62 10.19 20.09
N THR A 561 -11.19 10.00 21.34
CA THR A 561 -11.71 10.71 22.51
C THR A 561 -10.59 11.41 23.25
N ALA A 562 -10.93 12.30 24.19
CA ALA A 562 -9.92 12.93 25.04
C ALA A 562 -9.08 11.91 25.86
N ALA A 563 -9.66 10.74 26.21
CA ALA A 563 -8.95 9.66 26.89
C ALA A 563 -8.14 8.75 25.94
N LYS A 564 -8.42 8.78 24.65
CA LYS A 564 -7.81 7.97 23.59
C LYS A 564 -7.58 8.85 22.35
N PRO A 565 -6.69 9.88 22.44
CA PRO A 565 -6.57 10.90 21.39
C PRO A 565 -5.69 10.49 20.21
N TYR A 566 -4.86 9.45 20.36
CA TYR A 566 -3.81 9.16 19.40
C TYR A 566 -4.24 8.14 18.34
N ARG A 567 -3.63 8.26 17.17
CA ARG A 567 -3.82 7.35 16.02
C ARG A 567 -3.69 5.89 16.43
N GLU A 568 -4.61 5.07 15.98
CA GLU A 568 -4.51 3.61 16.05
C GLU A 568 -3.42 3.11 15.09
N ARG A 569 -2.42 2.41 15.59
CA ARG A 569 -1.42 1.70 14.78
C ARG A 569 -1.76 0.23 14.69
N LYS A 570 -1.55 -0.39 13.52
CA LYS A 570 -1.65 -1.85 13.39
C LYS A 570 -0.35 -2.55 13.80
N SER A 571 0.75 -1.82 13.88
CA SER A 571 2.03 -2.28 14.47
C SER A 571 2.78 -1.14 15.16
N ARG A 572 3.69 -1.50 16.07
CA ARG A 572 4.68 -0.59 16.65
C ARG A 572 5.79 -0.25 15.67
N GLN A 573 6.04 -1.11 14.68
CA GLN A 573 7.01 -0.87 13.62
C GLN A 573 6.35 -0.12 12.47
N GLY A 574 6.93 1.03 12.13
CA GLY A 574 6.49 1.81 10.96
C GLY A 574 7.03 1.25 9.65
N ASP A 575 6.47 1.70 8.57
CA ASP A 575 6.80 1.28 7.22
C ASP A 575 8.28 1.51 6.87
N ILE A 576 8.81 0.62 6.04
CA ILE A 576 10.18 0.65 5.51
C ILE A 576 10.05 0.76 4.00
N ILE A 577 10.43 1.93 3.42
CA ILE A 577 10.19 2.20 1.99
C ILE A 577 11.49 2.22 1.20
N ASN A 578 12.38 3.19 1.46
CA ASN A 578 13.64 3.33 0.70
C ASN A 578 14.86 2.83 1.46
N SER A 579 14.70 2.47 2.75
CA SER A 579 15.80 1.94 3.54
C SER A 579 16.05 0.47 3.22
N ASP A 580 17.24 0.17 2.76
CA ASP A 580 17.74 -1.20 2.63
C ASP A 580 17.97 -1.85 4.00
N VAL A 581 17.76 -3.15 4.10
CA VAL A 581 18.14 -3.93 5.28
C VAL A 581 19.63 -4.24 5.22
N TRP A 582 20.40 -3.70 6.17
CA TRP A 582 21.85 -3.89 6.23
C TRP A 582 22.24 -4.97 7.25
N TYR A 583 22.91 -6.00 6.77
CA TYR A 583 23.43 -7.08 7.62
C TYR A 583 24.81 -6.74 8.18
N THR A 584 25.04 -7.02 9.48
CA THR A 584 26.31 -6.86 10.18
C THR A 584 26.65 -8.13 10.96
N GLY A 585 27.62 -8.87 10.48
CA GLY A 585 28.15 -10.05 11.15
C GLY A 585 29.44 -9.76 11.94
N ALA A 586 30.22 -10.80 12.24
CA ALA A 586 31.57 -10.66 12.78
C ALA A 586 32.45 -9.87 11.80
N PRO A 587 33.43 -9.08 12.30
CA PRO A 587 34.42 -8.44 11.42
C PRO A 587 35.12 -9.47 10.54
N SER A 588 35.24 -9.21 9.25
CA SER A 588 35.79 -10.17 8.28
C SER A 588 36.79 -9.55 7.31
N GLY A 589 37.19 -8.29 7.54
CA GLY A 589 38.16 -7.60 6.71
C GLY A 589 39.56 -8.15 6.83
N SER A 590 40.42 -7.77 5.88
CA SER A 590 41.83 -8.17 5.79
C SER A 590 42.80 -7.00 5.97
N SER A 591 42.45 -6.01 6.83
CA SER A 591 43.30 -4.84 7.05
C SER A 591 44.63 -5.25 7.66
N LEU A 592 45.73 -4.71 7.10
CA LEU A 592 47.10 -4.86 7.61
C LEU A 592 47.43 -3.88 8.76
N SER A 593 46.48 -3.09 9.19
CA SER A 593 46.66 -2.10 10.25
C SER A 593 46.82 -2.75 11.62
N LYS A 594 47.64 -2.12 12.45
CA LYS A 594 47.96 -2.56 13.81
C LYS A 594 46.67 -2.86 14.61
N GLY A 595 46.58 -4.00 15.23
CA GLY A 595 45.48 -4.40 16.09
C GLY A 595 44.23 -4.94 15.40
N TYR A 596 44.07 -4.84 14.07
CA TYR A 596 42.86 -5.28 13.38
C TYR A 596 42.62 -6.79 13.51
N ALA A 597 43.69 -7.62 13.37
CA ALA A 597 43.55 -9.06 13.53
C ALA A 597 43.10 -9.45 14.95
N ALA A 598 43.54 -8.73 15.96
CA ALA A 598 43.08 -8.91 17.35
C ALA A 598 41.62 -8.51 17.52
N PHE A 599 41.20 -7.40 16.88
CA PHE A 599 39.79 -6.96 16.86
C PHE A 599 38.88 -8.00 16.20
N VAL A 600 39.26 -8.54 15.03
CA VAL A 600 38.54 -9.63 14.35
C VAL A 600 38.39 -10.85 15.29
N LYS A 601 39.47 -11.26 15.91
CA LYS A 601 39.48 -12.42 16.83
C LYS A 601 38.57 -12.20 18.05
N SER A 602 38.61 -11.02 18.66
CA SER A 602 37.80 -10.69 19.87
C SER A 602 36.32 -10.55 19.57
N ASN A 603 35.93 -10.26 18.33
CA ASN A 603 34.55 -10.09 17.89
C ASN A 603 34.05 -11.25 17.00
N ALA A 604 34.76 -12.38 16.93
CA ALA A 604 34.40 -13.52 16.06
C ALA A 604 33.03 -14.14 16.41
N SER A 605 32.64 -14.08 17.68
CA SER A 605 31.34 -14.60 18.18
C SER A 605 30.28 -13.53 18.42
N ARG A 606 30.49 -12.30 17.94
CA ARG A 606 29.53 -11.19 18.08
C ARG A 606 28.19 -11.57 17.45
N PRO A 607 27.01 -11.29 18.10
CA PRO A 607 25.72 -11.52 17.50
C PRO A 607 25.56 -10.84 16.16
N LYS A 608 24.98 -11.54 15.21
CA LYS A 608 24.70 -11.03 13.88
C LYS A 608 23.45 -10.16 13.93
N MET A 609 23.51 -9.02 13.29
CA MET A 609 22.47 -7.99 13.32
C MET A 609 21.99 -7.63 11.91
N ILE A 610 20.76 -7.14 11.83
CA ILE A 610 20.27 -6.36 10.69
C ILE A 610 19.84 -4.98 11.18
N TYR A 611 20.12 -3.96 10.37
CA TYR A 611 19.74 -2.58 10.64
C TYR A 611 18.90 -2.04 9.50
N VAL A 612 17.87 -1.25 9.82
CA VAL A 612 16.96 -0.67 8.82
C VAL A 612 16.30 0.59 9.36
N GLY A 613 16.12 1.60 8.52
CA GLY A 613 15.36 2.80 8.87
C GLY A 613 13.85 2.57 8.73
N GLY A 614 13.07 3.21 9.61
CA GLY A 614 11.60 3.14 9.63
C GLY A 614 10.95 4.52 9.64
N ASN A 615 9.75 4.61 9.08
CA ASN A 615 8.97 5.84 9.07
C ASN A 615 8.12 6.05 10.34
N ASP A 616 8.38 5.27 11.39
CA ASP A 616 7.99 5.56 12.77
C ASP A 616 8.95 6.52 13.51
N GLY A 617 9.94 7.02 12.79
CA GLY A 617 10.92 7.99 13.29
C GLY A 617 12.21 7.37 13.82
N MET A 618 12.49 6.08 13.55
CA MET A 618 13.65 5.36 14.12
C MET A 618 14.47 4.59 13.08
N LEU A 619 15.77 4.46 13.37
CA LEU A 619 16.56 3.35 12.89
C LEU A 619 16.36 2.18 13.86
N HIS A 620 16.13 0.98 13.35
CA HIS A 620 15.98 -0.25 14.13
C HIS A 620 17.17 -1.19 13.94
N GLY A 621 17.56 -1.87 15.00
CA GLY A 621 18.54 -2.97 14.99
C GLY A 621 17.92 -4.23 15.55
N PHE A 622 17.85 -5.28 14.72
CA PHE A 622 17.29 -6.59 15.08
C PHE A 622 18.35 -7.69 15.06
N THR A 623 18.18 -8.68 15.89
CA THR A 623 19.01 -9.92 15.82
C THR A 623 18.62 -10.74 14.58
N THR A 624 19.61 -11.30 13.88
CA THR A 624 19.33 -12.21 12.76
C THR A 624 18.80 -13.57 13.22
N ALA A 625 19.08 -13.94 14.47
CA ALA A 625 18.70 -15.24 15.01
C ALA A 625 17.17 -15.37 15.18
N LEU A 626 16.51 -14.33 15.64
CA LEU A 626 15.08 -14.38 15.98
C LEU A 626 14.28 -13.19 15.42
N GLY A 627 14.89 -12.15 14.86
CA GLY A 627 14.21 -10.92 14.45
C GLY A 627 13.76 -10.05 15.63
N GLU A 628 14.38 -10.19 16.79
CA GLU A 628 14.08 -9.39 17.98
C GLU A 628 14.83 -8.06 17.94
N GLU A 629 14.14 -6.96 18.26
CA GLU A 629 14.74 -5.64 18.37
C GLU A 629 15.59 -5.55 19.64
N VAL A 630 16.84 -5.06 19.49
CA VAL A 630 17.76 -4.86 20.63
C VAL A 630 18.20 -3.40 20.77
N ILE A 631 17.98 -2.57 19.74
CA ILE A 631 18.25 -1.14 19.77
C ILE A 631 17.38 -0.41 18.77
N SER A 632 16.95 0.80 19.13
CA SER A 632 16.36 1.78 18.21
C SER A 632 17.01 3.15 18.43
N TYR A 633 17.14 3.93 17.37
CA TYR A 633 17.71 5.27 17.40
C TYR A 633 16.77 6.29 16.78
N VAL A 634 16.46 7.36 17.53
CA VAL A 634 15.67 8.52 17.07
C VAL A 634 16.61 9.66 16.73
N PRO A 635 16.86 9.98 15.44
CA PRO A 635 17.69 11.10 15.06
C PRO A 635 17.09 12.45 15.45
N ARG A 636 17.92 13.44 15.80
CA ARG A 636 17.42 14.77 16.21
C ARG A 636 16.60 15.46 15.13
N GLY A 637 16.93 15.26 13.87
CA GLY A 637 16.29 15.90 12.71
C GLY A 637 14.83 15.50 12.51
N VAL A 638 14.36 14.40 13.09
CA VAL A 638 12.96 13.98 12.97
C VAL A 638 12.08 14.47 14.13
N ILE A 639 12.67 14.94 15.25
CA ILE A 639 11.92 15.24 16.49
C ILE A 639 10.77 16.23 16.24
N ALA A 640 10.98 17.27 15.44
CA ALA A 640 9.95 18.26 15.12
C ALA A 640 8.74 17.66 14.35
N SER A 641 8.93 16.52 13.70
CA SER A 641 7.90 15.84 12.90
C SER A 641 7.21 14.72 13.66
N LEU A 642 7.79 14.19 14.75
CA LEU A 642 7.25 13.07 15.52
C LEU A 642 5.81 13.26 16.02
N PRO A 643 5.37 14.48 16.45
CA PRO A 643 3.98 14.69 16.86
C PRO A 643 2.94 14.33 15.79
N ARG A 644 3.32 14.37 14.49
CA ARG A 644 2.44 13.94 13.39
C ARG A 644 2.05 12.47 13.49
N LEU A 645 2.94 11.62 13.99
CA LEU A 645 2.69 10.18 14.12
C LEU A 645 1.54 9.86 15.08
N THR A 646 1.24 10.78 16.02
CA THR A 646 0.13 10.61 16.97
C THR A 646 -1.20 11.10 16.43
N ASP A 647 -1.20 11.85 15.33
CA ASP A 647 -2.42 12.45 14.78
C ASP A 647 -3.32 11.41 14.13
N PRO A 648 -4.63 11.38 14.43
CA PRO A 648 -5.58 10.46 13.81
C PRO A 648 -5.62 10.52 12.29
N THR A 649 -5.30 11.67 11.68
CA THR A 649 -5.32 11.87 10.22
C THR A 649 -4.02 11.44 9.53
N TYR A 650 -3.02 11.02 10.30
CA TYR A 650 -1.69 10.70 9.77
C TYR A 650 -1.71 9.65 8.66
N ASN A 651 -2.60 8.67 8.72
CA ASN A 651 -2.68 7.64 7.67
C ASN A 651 -2.93 8.22 6.27
N ASN A 652 -3.54 9.42 6.18
CA ASN A 652 -3.81 10.14 4.94
C ASN A 652 -2.75 11.22 4.62
N THR A 653 -1.85 11.50 5.57
CA THR A 653 -0.82 12.55 5.44
C THR A 653 0.57 12.03 5.76
N HIS A 654 0.79 10.77 5.50
CA HIS A 654 2.02 10.02 5.78
C HIS A 654 3.28 10.75 5.25
N ARG A 655 4.39 10.62 5.97
CA ARG A 655 5.68 11.26 5.66
C ARG A 655 6.84 10.29 5.86
N TYR A 656 7.93 10.56 5.16
CA TYR A 656 9.22 9.91 5.43
C TYR A 656 9.84 10.47 6.72
N PHE A 657 10.55 9.61 7.45
CA PHE A 657 11.31 9.96 8.66
C PHE A 657 12.76 9.46 8.57
N VAL A 658 13.02 8.19 8.88
CA VAL A 658 14.36 7.60 8.75
C VAL A 658 14.31 6.65 7.55
N ASP A 659 14.50 7.23 6.39
CA ASP A 659 14.22 6.58 5.09
C ASP A 659 15.51 6.22 4.32
N GLY A 660 16.68 6.59 4.84
CA GLY A 660 17.96 6.28 4.23
C GLY A 660 18.49 4.91 4.60
N SER A 661 19.20 4.27 3.66
CA SER A 661 19.83 2.96 3.88
C SER A 661 21.05 3.09 4.80
N PRO A 662 21.15 2.33 5.90
CA PRO A 662 22.34 2.30 6.74
C PRO A 662 23.45 1.46 6.12
N MET A 663 24.68 1.67 6.60
CA MET A 663 25.84 0.83 6.29
C MET A 663 26.77 0.74 7.51
N THR A 664 27.41 -0.40 7.70
CA THR A 664 28.44 -0.56 8.74
C THR A 664 29.83 -0.75 8.14
N GLY A 665 30.84 -0.30 8.85
CA GLY A 665 32.24 -0.52 8.52
C GLY A 665 33.13 -0.52 9.76
N ASP A 666 34.26 -1.25 9.68
CA ASP A 666 35.25 -1.27 10.74
C ASP A 666 36.24 -0.13 10.56
N ILE A 667 36.49 0.62 11.62
CA ILE A 667 37.39 1.79 11.62
C ILE A 667 38.20 1.84 12.90
N ASP A 668 39.44 2.29 12.80
CA ASP A 668 40.28 2.66 13.95
C ASP A 668 40.05 4.14 14.30
N LEU A 669 39.40 4.44 15.41
CA LEU A 669 39.10 5.82 15.85
C LEU A 669 40.36 6.64 16.13
N ASN A 670 41.52 6.04 16.31
CA ASN A 670 42.81 6.71 16.50
C ASN A 670 43.53 6.98 15.17
N GLY A 671 42.91 6.73 14.01
CA GLY A 671 43.41 7.05 12.69
C GLY A 671 44.05 5.89 11.95
N GLY A 672 44.26 4.75 12.62
CA GLY A 672 44.90 3.57 12.04
C GLY A 672 46.43 3.74 11.86
N MET A 673 47.17 2.64 11.94
CA MET A 673 48.58 2.61 11.63
C MET A 673 48.94 1.34 10.89
N LYS A 674 49.50 1.53 9.69
CA LYS A 674 50.23 0.47 8.96
C LYS A 674 51.66 0.40 9.50
N ASP A 675 52.43 -0.51 8.92
CA ASP A 675 53.82 -0.64 9.10
C ASP A 675 54.52 0.74 8.99
N ASN A 676 55.28 1.09 9.98
CA ASN A 676 56.00 2.35 10.07
C ASN A 676 57.50 2.07 10.11
N SER A 677 58.29 2.83 9.36
CA SER A 677 59.77 2.75 9.34
C SER A 677 60.39 3.10 10.71
N ASP A 678 59.70 3.89 11.55
CA ASP A 678 60.05 4.12 12.95
C ASP A 678 59.30 3.12 13.85
N GLN A 679 60.02 2.08 14.26
CA GLN A 679 59.49 1.01 15.11
C GLN A 679 58.99 1.54 16.45
N ALA A 680 59.61 2.58 17.02
CA ALA A 680 59.17 3.13 18.30
C ALA A 680 57.80 3.83 18.18
N VAL A 681 57.56 4.50 17.08
CA VAL A 681 56.24 5.11 16.77
C VAL A 681 55.17 4.04 16.58
N TYR A 682 55.52 2.97 15.84
CA TYR A 682 54.61 1.85 15.64
C TYR A 682 54.26 1.14 16.97
N ASP A 683 55.26 0.89 17.82
CA ASP A 683 55.06 0.20 19.10
C ASP A 683 54.27 1.04 20.09
N ALA A 684 54.42 2.34 20.09
CA ALA A 684 53.68 3.28 20.92
C ALA A 684 52.20 3.48 20.50
N TYR A 685 51.86 3.18 19.25
CA TYR A 685 50.52 3.36 18.74
C TYR A 685 49.53 2.38 19.40
N VAL A 686 48.44 2.90 19.95
CA VAL A 686 47.32 2.11 20.56
C VAL A 686 46.09 2.16 19.63
N PRO A 687 45.72 1.07 18.96
CA PRO A 687 44.58 1.05 18.07
C PRO A 687 43.28 1.05 18.88
N ASN A 688 42.22 1.69 18.32
CA ASN A 688 40.91 1.77 18.88
C ASN A 688 39.87 1.35 17.83
N TRP A 689 39.86 0.07 17.47
CA TRP A 689 38.97 -0.46 16.44
C TRP A 689 37.53 -0.53 16.89
N ARG A 690 36.61 -0.07 16.04
CA ARG A 690 35.15 -0.09 16.21
C ARG A 690 34.44 -0.48 14.91
N THR A 691 33.27 -1.06 15.03
CA THR A 691 32.32 -1.18 13.91
C THR A 691 31.32 -0.05 14.04
N LEU A 692 31.37 0.88 13.11
CA LEU A 692 30.45 2.03 13.08
C LEU A 692 29.34 1.81 12.05
N LEU A 693 28.12 2.25 12.41
CA LEU A 693 27.00 2.36 11.52
C LEU A 693 26.82 3.81 11.14
N VAL A 694 26.72 4.07 9.85
CA VAL A 694 26.33 5.37 9.28
C VAL A 694 24.92 5.24 8.71
N GLY A 695 24.01 6.10 9.15
CA GLY A 695 22.64 6.20 8.64
C GLY A 695 22.30 7.61 8.21
N SER A 696 21.28 7.77 7.37
CA SER A 696 20.78 9.05 6.91
C SER A 696 19.26 9.13 7.01
N LEU A 697 18.69 10.33 6.88
CA LEU A 697 17.25 10.50 6.88
C LEU A 697 16.62 10.28 5.49
N GLY A 698 17.44 10.17 4.42
CA GLY A 698 16.91 10.00 3.07
C GLY A 698 15.95 11.12 2.67
N LEU A 699 14.72 10.77 2.33
CA LEU A 699 13.67 11.75 2.01
C LEU A 699 13.01 12.36 3.27
N GLY A 700 13.19 11.75 4.44
CA GLY A 700 12.60 12.23 5.71
C GLY A 700 13.27 13.48 6.28
N GLY A 701 14.47 13.81 5.83
CA GLY A 701 15.21 14.97 6.29
C GLY A 701 16.61 15.06 5.71
N LYS A 702 17.39 16.00 6.21
CA LYS A 702 18.77 16.25 5.78
C LYS A 702 19.75 15.58 6.74
N GLY A 703 20.91 15.21 6.22
CA GLY A 703 22.05 14.81 7.03
C GLY A 703 22.12 13.34 7.39
N TYR A 704 23.02 13.05 8.32
CA TYR A 704 23.41 11.68 8.70
C TYR A 704 23.71 11.60 10.20
N PHE A 705 23.80 10.36 10.68
CA PHE A 705 24.19 10.02 12.05
C PHE A 705 25.14 8.83 12.08
N VAL A 706 25.90 8.69 13.17
CA VAL A 706 26.90 7.64 13.33
C VAL A 706 26.74 6.99 14.70
N LEU A 707 26.58 5.65 14.68
CA LEU A 707 26.44 4.83 15.89
C LEU A 707 27.60 3.84 16.01
N ASP A 708 28.08 3.60 17.22
CA ASP A 708 28.99 2.49 17.52
C ASP A 708 28.14 1.23 17.74
N VAL A 709 28.26 0.26 16.83
CA VAL A 709 27.54 -1.01 16.85
C VAL A 709 28.48 -2.20 17.05
N THR A 710 29.65 -1.96 17.63
CA THR A 710 30.68 -2.95 17.86
C THR A 710 30.20 -4.08 18.76
N ASN A 711 29.46 -3.74 19.83
CA ASN A 711 29.00 -4.71 20.82
C ASN A 711 27.47 -4.71 20.94
N PRO A 712 26.74 -5.46 20.06
CA PRO A 712 25.28 -5.50 20.07
C PRO A 712 24.70 -6.40 21.18
N THR A 713 25.32 -6.40 22.35
CA THR A 713 24.88 -7.15 23.54
C THR A 713 24.72 -6.24 24.74
N THR A 714 24.06 -6.72 25.78
CA THR A 714 23.97 -6.03 27.06
C THR A 714 25.18 -6.28 27.97
N ASN A 715 26.11 -7.17 27.57
CA ASN A 715 27.29 -7.53 28.33
C ASN A 715 28.46 -6.62 27.93
N THR A 716 29.36 -6.34 28.89
CA THR A 716 30.58 -5.65 28.61
C THR A 716 31.52 -6.58 27.86
N LEU A 717 31.94 -6.18 26.65
CA LEU A 717 32.98 -6.87 25.88
C LEU A 717 34.24 -6.02 25.84
N PRO A 718 35.40 -6.60 25.52
CA PRO A 718 36.67 -5.84 25.43
C PRO A 718 36.62 -4.69 24.40
N SER A 719 35.75 -4.79 23.40
CA SER A 719 35.65 -3.81 22.34
C SER A 719 34.22 -3.27 22.25
N GLY A 720 34.07 -1.95 22.36
CA GLY A 720 32.84 -1.19 22.16
C GLY A 720 31.86 -1.15 23.32
N PRO A 721 31.00 -0.12 23.36
CA PRO A 721 29.99 0.05 24.40
C PRO A 721 28.87 -0.98 24.21
N ALA A 722 28.42 -1.57 25.31
CA ALA A 722 27.25 -2.47 25.32
C ALA A 722 25.95 -1.69 25.02
N PHE A 723 24.97 -2.35 24.40
CA PHE A 723 23.64 -1.81 24.11
C PHE A 723 22.83 -1.62 25.39
N LYS A 724 23.08 -0.48 26.05
CA LYS A 724 22.41 -0.05 27.30
C LYS A 724 22.13 1.46 27.25
N GLU A 725 21.07 1.91 27.87
CA GLU A 725 20.76 3.35 27.99
C GLU A 725 21.90 4.16 28.63
N ALA A 726 22.56 3.58 29.63
CA ALA A 726 23.70 4.21 30.33
C ALA A 726 24.91 4.50 29.37
N ASN A 727 24.98 3.80 28.26
CA ASN A 727 26.06 3.97 27.28
C ASN A 727 25.64 4.83 26.09
N ALA A 728 24.46 5.49 26.13
CA ALA A 728 23.94 6.23 24.99
C ALA A 728 24.92 7.27 24.42
N SER A 729 25.67 7.98 25.27
CA SER A 729 26.68 8.95 24.84
C SER A 729 27.91 8.32 24.13
N GLN A 730 28.16 7.02 24.34
CA GLN A 730 29.22 6.28 23.67
C GLN A 730 28.69 5.55 22.43
N LEU A 731 27.39 5.20 22.43
CA LEU A 731 26.72 4.54 21.30
C LEU A 731 26.44 5.51 20.18
N VAL A 732 26.09 6.77 20.47
CA VAL A 732 25.82 7.79 19.43
C VAL A 732 27.02 8.73 19.36
N LEU A 733 27.85 8.53 18.35
CA LEU A 733 29.08 9.30 18.17
C LEU A 733 28.83 10.66 17.52
N MET A 734 27.80 10.76 16.66
CA MET A 734 27.50 11.97 15.92
C MET A 734 26.04 11.95 15.42
N ASP A 735 25.41 13.14 15.45
CA ASP A 735 24.14 13.38 14.74
C ASP A 735 24.17 14.76 14.08
N ARG A 736 24.21 14.76 12.74
CA ARG A 736 24.17 15.94 11.86
C ARG A 736 22.86 16.02 11.09
N THR A 737 21.79 15.40 11.63
CA THR A 737 20.50 15.38 10.96
C THR A 737 19.67 16.63 11.25
N ARG A 738 18.79 16.99 10.31
CA ARG A 738 17.86 18.12 10.37
C ARG A 738 16.57 17.81 9.64
N GLY A 739 15.48 18.43 10.07
CA GLY A 739 14.22 18.36 9.31
C GLY A 739 14.36 18.98 7.92
N SER A 740 13.54 18.51 6.95
CA SER A 740 13.60 19.00 5.56
C SER A 740 13.39 20.52 5.43
N THR A 741 12.56 21.10 6.30
CA THR A 741 12.22 22.54 6.32
C THR A 741 12.90 23.31 7.44
N GLU A 742 13.77 22.67 8.22
CA GLU A 742 14.43 23.28 9.36
C GLU A 742 15.44 24.32 8.89
N VAL A 743 15.32 25.53 9.40
CA VAL A 743 16.29 26.62 9.20
C VAL A 743 17.52 26.31 10.03
N ALA A 744 18.67 26.76 9.56
CA ALA A 744 19.92 26.62 10.30
C ALA A 744 19.78 27.07 11.77
N MET A 745 20.52 26.38 12.65
CA MET A 745 20.51 26.65 14.09
C MET A 745 20.68 28.15 14.39
N ASN A 746 19.80 28.69 15.20
CA ASN A 746 19.88 30.12 15.57
C ASN A 746 20.91 30.32 16.68
N CYS A 747 22.05 30.84 16.32
CA CYS A 747 23.13 31.18 17.27
C CYS A 747 23.05 32.60 17.87
N ALA A 748 22.04 33.39 17.52
CA ALA A 748 21.91 34.78 17.92
C ALA A 748 21.76 34.98 19.45
N THR A 749 21.08 34.03 20.10
CA THR A 749 20.84 34.03 21.55
C THR A 749 21.99 33.48 22.40
N LYS A 750 23.05 32.95 21.74
CA LYS A 750 24.22 32.35 22.40
C LYS A 750 25.33 33.34 22.55
N THR A 751 26.22 33.18 23.58
CA THR A 751 27.32 34.07 23.88
C THR A 751 28.63 33.29 24.07
N GLY A 752 29.77 33.98 23.98
CA GLY A 752 31.11 33.42 24.24
C GLY A 752 31.47 32.18 23.41
N ALA A 753 32.07 31.19 24.04
CA ALA A 753 32.50 29.92 23.39
C ALA A 753 31.34 29.15 22.80
N GLU A 754 30.16 29.18 23.41
CA GLU A 754 28.95 28.53 22.91
C GLU A 754 28.52 29.12 21.57
N LYS A 755 28.58 30.48 21.42
CA LYS A 755 28.27 31.12 20.14
C LYS A 755 29.25 30.75 19.05
N THR A 756 30.54 30.73 19.39
CA THR A 756 31.60 30.34 18.44
C THR A 756 31.43 28.89 17.95
N ALA A 757 31.19 27.97 18.88
CA ALA A 757 30.97 26.57 18.54
C ALA A 757 29.66 26.38 17.74
N CYS A 758 28.59 27.06 18.08
CA CYS A 758 27.33 27.05 17.35
C CYS A 758 27.53 27.53 15.89
N LEU A 759 28.20 28.66 15.71
CA LEU A 759 28.49 29.23 14.39
C LEU A 759 29.35 28.26 13.54
N LYS A 760 30.32 27.59 14.18
CA LYS A 760 31.13 26.56 13.50
C LYS A 760 30.27 25.40 13.03
N THR A 761 29.35 24.89 13.87
CA THR A 761 28.42 23.84 13.50
C THR A 761 27.51 24.26 12.35
N VAL A 762 26.97 25.49 12.38
CA VAL A 762 26.13 26.03 11.31
C VAL A 762 26.93 26.10 9.98
N GLU A 763 28.20 26.50 10.04
CA GLU A 763 29.06 26.57 8.87
C GLU A 763 29.38 25.17 8.31
N GLU A 764 29.66 24.21 9.19
CA GLU A 764 29.93 22.80 8.80
C GLU A 764 28.71 22.13 8.19
N ASP A 765 27.50 22.48 8.65
CA ASP A 765 26.25 21.83 8.25
C ASP A 765 25.50 22.56 7.13
N LYS A 766 25.91 23.79 6.74
CA LYS A 766 25.17 24.64 5.80
C LYS A 766 24.91 24.00 4.44
N ASP A 767 25.82 23.12 4.00
CA ASP A 767 25.74 22.45 2.70
C ASP A 767 25.25 20.99 2.82
N ILE A 768 24.87 20.53 4.01
CA ILE A 768 24.32 19.20 4.18
C ILE A 768 22.88 19.18 3.67
N GLY A 769 22.64 18.34 2.64
CA GLY A 769 21.32 18.11 2.03
C GLY A 769 20.72 16.76 2.37
N HIS A 770 19.71 16.38 1.60
CA HIS A 770 19.15 15.03 1.63
C HIS A 770 20.19 14.04 1.10
N ILE A 771 20.41 12.95 1.83
CA ILE A 771 21.33 11.87 1.46
C ILE A 771 20.50 10.65 1.12
N THR A 772 20.24 10.44 -0.16
CA THR A 772 19.41 9.33 -0.67
C THR A 772 20.24 8.12 -1.11
N ALA A 773 21.55 8.30 -1.27
CA ALA A 773 22.43 7.21 -1.60
C ALA A 773 22.88 6.45 -0.34
N LYS A 774 23.18 5.16 -0.50
CA LYS A 774 23.80 4.34 0.53
C LYS A 774 25.22 4.85 0.81
N PRO A 775 25.67 4.94 2.07
CA PRO A 775 27.07 5.19 2.39
C PRO A 775 27.98 4.13 1.74
N VAL A 776 29.17 4.51 1.37
CA VAL A 776 30.18 3.61 0.78
C VAL A 776 31.46 3.68 1.62
N ARG A 777 32.07 2.54 1.81
CA ARG A 777 33.42 2.45 2.41
C ARG A 777 34.45 2.60 1.31
N ASP A 778 35.48 3.41 1.54
CA ASP A 778 36.68 3.38 0.68
C ASP A 778 37.53 2.13 1.03
N GLU A 779 37.46 1.13 0.17
CA GLU A 779 38.20 -0.12 0.34
C GLU A 779 39.71 0.03 -0.07
N ASN A 780 40.03 1.08 -0.83
CA ASN A 780 41.39 1.30 -1.33
C ASN A 780 42.30 1.96 -0.28
N ASP A 781 41.74 2.70 0.67
CA ASP A 781 42.49 3.27 1.78
C ASP A 781 41.80 3.02 3.13
N PRO A 782 41.85 1.79 3.65
CA PRO A 782 41.22 1.45 4.92
C PRO A 782 41.85 2.12 6.14
N LEU A 783 42.89 2.97 5.92
CA LEU A 783 43.65 3.64 6.98
C LEU A 783 43.34 5.12 7.11
N GLN A 784 42.74 5.74 6.11
CA GLN A 784 42.24 7.08 6.33
C GLN A 784 41.07 7.00 7.30
N SER A 785 41.21 7.69 8.42
CA SER A 785 40.10 8.01 9.31
C SER A 785 38.90 8.39 8.45
N ALA A 786 37.71 7.86 8.73
CA ALA A 786 36.51 8.14 7.96
C ALA A 786 36.38 9.65 7.77
N GLN A 787 36.86 10.17 6.68
CA GLN A 787 36.49 11.49 6.23
C GLN A 787 35.15 11.31 5.55
N ILE A 788 34.13 11.85 6.19
CA ILE A 788 32.87 12.11 5.47
C ILE A 788 33.27 13.17 4.45
N VAL A 789 33.55 12.72 3.24
CA VAL A 789 33.87 13.61 2.14
C VAL A 789 32.57 14.30 1.79
N LYS A 790 32.47 15.55 2.22
CA LYS A 790 31.49 16.48 1.74
C LYS A 790 31.70 16.60 0.23
N MET A 791 30.95 15.85 -0.57
CA MET A 791 30.91 16.11 -2.00
C MET A 791 30.32 17.51 -2.17
N ASN A 792 31.17 18.48 -2.46
CA ASN A 792 30.75 19.81 -2.89
C ASN A 792 29.83 19.60 -4.10
N ASN A 793 28.54 19.75 -3.89
CA ASN A 793 27.56 19.87 -4.96
C ASN A 793 27.75 21.20 -5.69
N ASN A 794 28.90 21.43 -6.29
CA ASN A 794 29.03 22.33 -7.41
C ASN A 794 28.83 21.55 -8.71
N ARG A 795 27.86 20.59 -8.67
CA ARG A 795 27.15 20.06 -9.86
C ARG A 795 26.00 19.20 -9.45
#